data_0674ddfd7ac39145ec34285b8445355e
#
_entry.id   0674ddfd7ac39145ec34285b8445355e
#
_cell.length_a   1.000
_cell.length_b   1.000
_cell.length_c   1.000
_cell.angle_alpha   90.00
_cell.angle_beta   90.00
_cell.angle_gamma   90.00
#
_symmetry.space_group_name_H-M   'P 1'
#
loop_
_entity.id
_entity.type
_entity.pdbx_description
1 polymer ?
#
loop_
_entity_poly.entity_id
_entity_poly.type
_entity_poly.pdbx_seq_one_letter_code
_entity_poly.pdbx_strand_id
1 'polypeptide(L)'
;DSSTSRGLGDVYKRQLSQLVPDRELESDDTGTSGAANVLLQHLDSAMSGVEQKNQTVQMVIDILDPRGSSGGQSVTFDADTASAVLVDMLGFELVELVAMLVANPHATAAQLRRAQALRAHGVGSAKEPLSLAPSSGPQETYPNVFNSGEHGSVLSAFGTRFALPMGTQRIHNQYYEEVSVPRSQPMPFRSTERLVTTEEMDPLCRGAFRHYKTLNRLQSAVYPMAYKTHENLLVCAPTGAGKTDVAMLSILQCISRYMHYSERDSIHVDKSAFKIVYVAPMKALVSEIVSKFQKRLAYLGLQVRELTGDMQLTRKEISETQMIVTTPEKWDVVTRKPTGDGDLALSVRLLIIDEVHLLHEERGSVIETIVARTQRLVESTQSMIRIVGLSATLPNFVDVADFLSVNRYRGLFYFGAAFRPVPLEQHFIGVRGKHGSAQSRTHLDRVAYEKVMELVREGHPVMVFVHTRKDTVKTAQTLLELGKDDDLHSILVEGRDATRFERDVTSSRNRELRELFEHGIGIHHAGMLRSDRDLSERLFAAGATRVLCCTATLAWGVNLPAYAVIIKGTDVYDAEQGKMVDLGILDVLQIFGRAGRPQYEDVGVSYICTSSEKLPHYIEAITSAHPIESTFLRGLVDALNAEIALGSVSSLDDGVSWLGFTSVSYTHLTLPTSDLV
;
A
#
# COMPACT_ATOMS: atom_id res chain seq x y z
N ASP A 1 12.68 -7.29 -47.56
CA ASP A 1 11.84 -8.48 -47.49
C ASP A 1 10.45 -8.08 -46.99
N SER A 2 9.58 -7.80 -47.97
CA SER A 2 8.23 -7.22 -47.78
C SER A 2 7.11 -8.27 -47.84
N SER A 3 7.39 -9.52 -47.47
CA SER A 3 6.41 -10.62 -47.56
C SER A 3 5.88 -11.18 -46.25
N THR A 4 6.39 -10.74 -45.11
CA THR A 4 6.00 -11.26 -43.78
C THR A 4 4.96 -10.41 -43.04
N SER A 5 4.66 -9.19 -43.45
CA SER A 5 3.68 -8.33 -42.77
C SER A 5 2.22 -8.51 -43.26
N ARG A 6 2.02 -9.12 -44.42
CA ARG A 6 0.65 -9.39 -44.95
C ARG A 6 -0.02 -10.65 -44.40
N GLY A 7 0.73 -11.57 -43.84
CA GLY A 7 0.21 -12.86 -43.33
C GLY A 7 -0.43 -12.79 -41.93
N LEU A 8 -0.03 -11.83 -41.09
CA LEU A 8 -0.56 -11.71 -39.73
C LEU A 8 -1.93 -11.02 -39.68
N GLY A 9 -2.19 -10.08 -40.61
CA GLY A 9 -3.50 -9.38 -40.67
C GLY A 9 -4.65 -10.30 -41.11
N ASP A 10 -4.39 -11.26 -41.99
CA ASP A 10 -5.42 -12.18 -42.49
C ASP A 10 -5.76 -13.34 -41.53
N VAL A 11 -4.83 -13.71 -40.68
CA VAL A 11 -5.07 -14.70 -39.61
C VAL A 11 -5.95 -14.10 -38.50
N TYR A 12 -5.75 -12.83 -38.15
CA TYR A 12 -6.58 -12.14 -37.17
C TYR A 12 -8.01 -11.88 -37.67
N LYS A 13 -8.17 -11.54 -38.97
CA LYS A 13 -9.50 -11.35 -39.55
C LYS A 13 -10.31 -12.68 -39.64
N ARG A 14 -9.67 -13.82 -39.84
CA ARG A 14 -10.35 -15.11 -39.84
C ARG A 14 -10.75 -15.64 -38.46
N GLN A 15 -10.03 -15.24 -37.40
CA GLN A 15 -10.39 -15.61 -36.02
C GLN A 15 -11.54 -14.76 -35.47
N LEU A 16 -11.66 -13.51 -35.87
CA LEU A 16 -12.76 -12.61 -35.45
C LEU A 16 -14.09 -12.95 -36.12
N SER A 17 -14.09 -13.50 -37.36
CA SER A 17 -15.33 -13.88 -38.07
C SER A 17 -15.96 -15.21 -37.59
N GLN A 18 -15.30 -15.97 -36.75
CA GLN A 18 -15.82 -17.24 -36.18
C GLN A 18 -16.43 -17.09 -34.78
N LEU A 19 -16.39 -15.90 -34.19
CA LEU A 19 -16.80 -15.68 -32.77
C LEU A 19 -18.12 -14.88 -32.62
N VAL A 20 -18.81 -14.50 -33.67
CA VAL A 20 -20.09 -13.76 -33.56
C VAL A 20 -21.20 -14.50 -34.25
N PRO A 21 -22.17 -15.11 -33.54
CA PRO A 21 -23.46 -15.51 -34.11
C PRO A 21 -24.37 -14.28 -34.23
N ASP A 22 -24.98 -14.11 -35.40
CA ASP A 22 -26.00 -13.13 -35.68
C ASP A 22 -27.10 -13.08 -34.60
N ARG A 23 -27.15 -12.02 -33.81
CA ARG A 23 -28.33 -11.60 -33.05
C ARG A 23 -28.55 -10.12 -33.27
N GLU A 24 -29.76 -9.81 -33.71
CA GLU A 24 -30.29 -8.47 -33.89
C GLU A 24 -30.06 -7.61 -32.64
N LEU A 25 -29.34 -6.52 -32.78
CA LEU A 25 -29.09 -5.53 -31.75
C LEU A 25 -30.19 -4.49 -31.73
N GLU A 26 -30.99 -4.53 -30.69
CA GLU A 26 -31.76 -3.34 -30.26
C GLU A 26 -30.76 -2.26 -29.81
N SER A 27 -31.00 -1.04 -30.27
CA SER A 27 -30.13 0.13 -30.11
C SER A 27 -30.05 0.60 -28.64
N ASP A 28 -28.90 0.45 -28.01
CA ASP A 28 -28.57 1.14 -26.76
C ASP A 28 -27.72 2.39 -27.05
N ASP A 29 -28.24 3.54 -26.65
CA ASP A 29 -27.81 4.92 -27.00
C ASP A 29 -26.57 5.41 -26.20
N THR A 30 -25.86 4.52 -25.46
CA THR A 30 -24.83 4.91 -24.50
C THR A 30 -23.40 4.93 -25.03
N GLY A 31 -23.06 4.13 -26.05
CA GLY A 31 -21.68 4.04 -26.58
C GLY A 31 -21.26 5.23 -27.45
N THR A 32 -22.20 5.82 -28.19
CA THR A 32 -21.93 6.95 -29.10
C THR A 32 -21.73 8.27 -28.36
N SER A 33 -22.28 8.45 -27.18
CA SER A 33 -22.08 9.66 -26.35
C SER A 33 -20.63 9.78 -25.85
N GLY A 34 -19.92 8.67 -25.70
CA GLY A 34 -18.53 8.64 -25.23
C GLY A 34 -17.55 9.21 -26.24
N ALA A 35 -17.59 8.76 -27.51
CA ALA A 35 -16.59 9.12 -28.53
C ALA A 35 -16.61 10.61 -28.88
N ALA A 36 -17.80 11.23 -29.02
CA ALA A 36 -17.94 12.65 -29.27
C ALA A 36 -17.37 13.50 -28.09
N ASN A 37 -17.63 13.09 -26.85
CA ASN A 37 -17.15 13.80 -25.69
C ASN A 37 -15.62 13.68 -25.54
N VAL A 38 -15.03 12.51 -25.80
CA VAL A 38 -13.57 12.29 -25.76
C VAL A 38 -12.87 13.15 -26.81
N LEU A 39 -13.42 13.23 -28.02
CA LEU A 39 -12.89 14.14 -29.06
C LEU A 39 -12.91 15.60 -28.60
N LEU A 40 -14.02 16.07 -28.05
CA LEU A 40 -14.16 17.46 -27.58
C LEU A 40 -13.19 17.78 -26.45
N GLN A 41 -12.97 16.83 -25.49
CA GLN A 41 -11.99 16.98 -24.41
C GLN A 41 -10.57 17.03 -24.95
N HIS A 42 -10.25 16.17 -25.93
CA HIS A 42 -8.92 16.15 -26.52
C HIS A 42 -8.64 17.50 -27.26
N LEU A 43 -9.57 17.99 -28.04
CA LEU A 43 -9.45 19.29 -28.73
C LEU A 43 -9.39 20.45 -27.72
N ASP A 44 -10.10 20.35 -26.59
CA ASP A 44 -10.03 21.35 -25.51
C ASP A 44 -8.68 21.39 -24.82
N SER A 45 -7.98 20.25 -24.73
CA SER A 45 -6.64 20.16 -24.16
C SER A 45 -5.51 20.49 -25.14
N ALA A 46 -5.68 20.14 -26.43
CA ALA A 46 -4.63 20.27 -27.44
C ALA A 46 -4.60 21.64 -28.12
N MET A 47 -5.71 22.38 -28.17
CA MET A 47 -5.84 23.64 -28.87
C MET A 47 -6.27 24.80 -27.97
N SER A 48 -5.60 25.96 -28.07
CA SER A 48 -5.91 27.16 -27.26
C SER A 48 -6.95 28.09 -27.87
N GLY A 49 -7.21 28.00 -29.20
CA GLY A 49 -8.12 28.88 -29.91
C GLY A 49 -9.53 28.31 -30.07
N VAL A 50 -10.58 29.01 -29.58
CA VAL A 50 -11.99 28.57 -29.71
C VAL A 50 -12.41 28.40 -31.17
N GLU A 51 -11.93 29.25 -32.03
CA GLU A 51 -12.27 29.25 -33.46
C GLU A 51 -11.66 28.07 -34.21
N GLN A 52 -10.38 27.71 -33.89
CA GLN A 52 -9.72 26.53 -34.43
C GLN A 52 -10.40 25.23 -33.97
N LYS A 53 -10.80 25.14 -32.70
CA LYS A 53 -11.55 23.99 -32.18
C LYS A 53 -12.86 23.77 -32.91
N ASN A 54 -13.64 24.85 -33.11
CA ASN A 54 -14.91 24.77 -33.81
C ASN A 54 -14.74 24.38 -35.28
N GLN A 55 -13.67 24.85 -35.94
CA GLN A 55 -13.35 24.45 -37.32
C GLN A 55 -12.99 22.96 -37.39
N THR A 56 -12.16 22.47 -36.47
CA THR A 56 -11.79 21.03 -36.41
C THR A 56 -13.01 20.15 -36.14
N VAL A 57 -13.87 20.54 -35.21
CA VAL A 57 -15.12 19.80 -34.94
C VAL A 57 -16.02 19.78 -36.15
N GLN A 58 -16.13 20.92 -36.89
CA GLN A 58 -16.92 20.99 -38.11
C GLN A 58 -16.38 20.07 -39.21
N MET A 59 -15.03 20.02 -39.39
CA MET A 59 -14.41 19.10 -40.34
C MET A 59 -14.69 17.65 -40.02
N VAL A 60 -14.63 17.26 -38.73
CA VAL A 60 -14.98 15.90 -38.29
C VAL A 60 -16.43 15.58 -38.60
N ILE A 61 -17.35 16.53 -38.33
CA ILE A 61 -18.77 16.36 -38.67
C ILE A 61 -18.98 16.16 -40.16
N ASP A 62 -18.31 16.96 -41.01
CA ASP A 62 -18.45 16.89 -42.46
C ASP A 62 -17.88 15.59 -43.07
N ILE A 63 -16.85 15.00 -42.41
CA ILE A 63 -16.29 13.68 -42.77
C ILE A 63 -17.26 12.58 -42.38
N LEU A 64 -17.82 12.63 -41.16
CA LEU A 64 -18.70 11.59 -40.61
C LEU A 64 -20.12 11.62 -41.24
N ASP A 65 -20.61 12.78 -41.66
CA ASP A 65 -21.93 12.94 -42.28
C ASP A 65 -21.92 13.94 -43.46
N PRO A 66 -21.41 13.52 -44.62
CA PRO A 66 -21.25 14.37 -45.79
C PRO A 66 -22.57 14.86 -46.40
N ARG A 67 -23.72 14.35 -45.96
CA ARG A 67 -25.05 14.76 -46.47
C ARG A 67 -25.49 16.16 -46.00
N GLY A 68 -24.82 16.69 -44.95
CA GLY A 68 -25.17 18.00 -44.38
C GLY A 68 -24.57 19.21 -45.09
N SER A 69 -23.58 19.06 -45.97
CA SER A 69 -22.76 20.16 -46.52
C SER A 69 -22.91 20.43 -48.03
N SER A 70 -23.63 19.60 -48.80
CA SER A 70 -23.78 19.84 -50.23
C SER A 70 -25.14 19.43 -50.77
N GLY A 71 -25.84 20.39 -51.35
CA GLY A 71 -27.12 20.14 -52.00
C GLY A 71 -27.01 19.19 -53.20
N GLY A 72 -27.57 17.98 -53.07
CA GLY A 72 -28.07 17.25 -54.20
C GLY A 72 -27.27 16.11 -54.82
N GLN A 73 -26.13 15.66 -54.26
CA GLN A 73 -25.51 14.40 -54.72
C GLN A 73 -25.38 13.42 -53.54
N SER A 74 -25.86 12.18 -53.73
CA SER A 74 -25.74 11.12 -52.72
C SER A 74 -24.30 10.62 -52.68
N VAL A 75 -23.49 11.20 -51.77
CA VAL A 75 -22.18 10.68 -51.44
C VAL A 75 -22.39 9.54 -50.41
N THR A 76 -21.99 8.34 -50.79
CA THR A 76 -22.00 7.18 -49.88
C THR A 76 -20.83 7.31 -48.89
N PHE A 77 -21.14 7.18 -47.61
CA PHE A 77 -20.11 7.15 -46.54
C PHE A 77 -19.23 5.89 -46.72
N ASP A 78 -17.92 6.11 -46.84
CA ASP A 78 -16.91 5.04 -46.86
C ASP A 78 -16.07 5.12 -45.61
N ALA A 79 -16.20 4.10 -44.75
CA ALA A 79 -15.57 4.04 -43.45
C ALA A 79 -14.03 4.01 -43.52
N ASP A 80 -13.47 3.31 -44.52
CA ASP A 80 -12.01 3.18 -44.65
C ASP A 80 -11.38 4.52 -45.09
N THR A 81 -12.02 5.24 -46.01
CA THR A 81 -11.59 6.58 -46.45
C THR A 81 -11.76 7.59 -45.31
N ALA A 82 -12.88 7.56 -44.59
CA ALA A 82 -13.12 8.46 -43.46
C ALA A 82 -12.10 8.21 -42.32
N SER A 83 -11.79 6.98 -42.02
CA SER A 83 -10.78 6.63 -41.01
C SER A 83 -9.39 7.16 -41.39
N ALA A 84 -8.98 6.97 -42.66
CA ALA A 84 -7.67 7.43 -43.13
C ALA A 84 -7.55 8.97 -43.04
N VAL A 85 -8.60 9.71 -43.43
CA VAL A 85 -8.61 11.19 -43.37
C VAL A 85 -8.64 11.67 -41.91
N LEU A 86 -9.40 11.02 -41.03
CA LEU A 86 -9.46 11.40 -39.61
C LEU A 86 -8.15 11.11 -38.90
N VAL A 87 -7.46 10.02 -39.19
CA VAL A 87 -6.14 9.72 -38.63
C VAL A 87 -5.08 10.71 -39.08
N ASP A 88 -5.12 11.12 -40.37
CA ASP A 88 -4.20 12.12 -40.88
C ASP A 88 -4.44 13.50 -40.25
N MET A 89 -5.69 13.84 -39.95
CA MET A 89 -6.08 15.11 -39.35
C MET A 89 -5.88 15.18 -37.83
N LEU A 90 -6.17 14.10 -37.09
CA LEU A 90 -6.14 14.06 -35.61
C LEU A 90 -4.85 13.48 -35.05
N GLY A 91 -4.07 12.78 -35.87
CA GLY A 91 -2.82 12.14 -35.49
C GLY A 91 -2.94 10.64 -35.20
N PHE A 92 -1.83 9.91 -35.43
CA PHE A 92 -1.74 8.47 -35.23
C PHE A 92 -1.97 8.01 -33.78
N GLU A 93 -1.79 8.91 -32.83
CA GLU A 93 -2.02 8.63 -31.41
C GLU A 93 -3.50 8.43 -31.07
N LEU A 94 -4.40 8.88 -31.95
CA LEU A 94 -5.85 8.84 -31.76
C LEU A 94 -6.57 7.80 -32.64
N VAL A 95 -5.87 6.79 -33.14
CA VAL A 95 -6.43 5.76 -34.03
C VAL A 95 -7.63 5.05 -33.39
N GLU A 96 -7.58 4.76 -32.10
CA GLU A 96 -8.69 4.12 -31.35
C GLU A 96 -9.91 5.03 -31.26
N LEU A 97 -9.69 6.33 -31.02
CA LEU A 97 -10.77 7.32 -31.02
C LEU A 97 -11.39 7.46 -32.40
N VAL A 98 -10.58 7.49 -33.47
CA VAL A 98 -11.06 7.50 -34.84
C VAL A 98 -11.92 6.29 -35.15
N ALA A 99 -11.51 5.11 -34.72
CA ALA A 99 -12.31 3.89 -34.90
C ALA A 99 -13.69 4.00 -34.21
N MET A 100 -13.73 4.55 -33.00
CA MET A 100 -14.99 4.81 -32.29
C MET A 100 -15.87 5.86 -32.95
N LEU A 101 -15.28 6.93 -33.53
CA LEU A 101 -16.03 7.97 -34.25
C LEU A 101 -16.66 7.43 -35.52
N VAL A 102 -15.97 6.53 -36.22
CA VAL A 102 -16.41 5.95 -37.51
C VAL A 102 -17.36 4.74 -37.29
N ALA A 103 -17.39 4.13 -36.13
CA ALA A 103 -18.28 3.00 -35.82
C ALA A 103 -19.77 3.36 -35.95
N ASN A 104 -20.17 4.61 -35.56
CA ASN A 104 -21.53 5.11 -35.66
C ASN A 104 -21.55 6.56 -36.20
N PRO A 105 -21.22 6.78 -37.48
CA PRO A 105 -20.85 8.10 -37.99
C PRO A 105 -21.98 9.10 -37.89
N HIS A 106 -23.22 8.76 -38.23
CA HIS A 106 -24.37 9.65 -38.18
C HIS A 106 -24.77 10.06 -36.77
N ALA A 107 -24.73 9.12 -35.81
CA ALA A 107 -25.05 9.41 -34.42
C ALA A 107 -23.97 10.30 -33.78
N THR A 108 -22.71 10.02 -34.04
CA THR A 108 -21.57 10.81 -33.56
C THR A 108 -21.59 12.22 -34.15
N ALA A 109 -21.86 12.39 -35.46
CA ALA A 109 -22.01 13.70 -36.12
C ALA A 109 -23.18 14.49 -35.52
N ALA A 110 -24.33 13.87 -35.23
CA ALA A 110 -25.46 14.50 -34.58
C ALA A 110 -25.13 15.02 -33.16
N GLN A 111 -24.39 14.26 -32.39
CA GLN A 111 -23.96 14.65 -31.05
C GLN A 111 -22.96 15.83 -31.10
N LEU A 112 -21.99 15.78 -32.00
CA LEU A 112 -21.04 16.88 -32.21
C LEU A 112 -21.76 18.17 -32.65
N ARG A 113 -22.74 18.11 -33.55
CA ARG A 113 -23.57 19.26 -33.92
C ARG A 113 -24.35 19.83 -32.73
N ARG A 114 -24.91 18.93 -31.88
CA ARG A 114 -25.63 19.36 -30.67
C ARG A 114 -24.72 20.07 -29.69
N ALA A 115 -23.51 19.52 -29.45
CA ALA A 115 -22.52 20.12 -28.57
C ALA A 115 -22.02 21.48 -29.10
N GLN A 116 -21.84 21.61 -30.43
CA GLN A 116 -21.44 22.86 -31.08
C GLN A 116 -22.55 23.94 -31.00
N ALA A 117 -23.82 23.58 -31.17
CA ALA A 117 -24.95 24.46 -31.00
C ALA A 117 -25.11 24.99 -29.57
N LEU A 118 -24.88 24.13 -28.55
CA LEU A 118 -24.90 24.55 -27.15
C LEU A 118 -23.78 25.53 -26.80
N ARG A 119 -22.59 25.35 -27.40
CA ARG A 119 -21.48 26.32 -27.28
C ARG A 119 -21.76 27.66 -27.98
N ALA A 120 -22.45 27.65 -29.09
CA ALA A 120 -22.78 28.86 -29.85
C ALA A 120 -23.87 29.73 -29.19
N HIS A 121 -24.78 29.15 -28.43
CA HIS A 121 -25.88 29.86 -27.76
C HIS A 121 -25.55 30.47 -26.40
N GLY A 122 -24.27 30.42 -25.94
CA GLY A 122 -23.81 31.17 -24.77
C GLY A 122 -24.52 30.82 -23.46
N VAL A 123 -25.18 29.67 -23.37
CA VAL A 123 -25.84 29.23 -22.15
C VAL A 123 -24.80 28.58 -21.24
N GLY A 124 -24.34 29.38 -20.25
CA GLY A 124 -23.66 28.81 -19.10
C GLY A 124 -22.18 29.05 -19.01
N SER A 125 -21.73 30.29 -19.02
CA SER A 125 -20.52 30.64 -18.26
C SER A 125 -20.91 30.92 -16.80
N ALA A 126 -21.40 29.91 -16.11
CA ALA A 126 -21.29 29.82 -14.66
C ALA A 126 -20.08 28.96 -14.41
N LYS A 127 -19.03 29.55 -13.90
CA LYS A 127 -17.87 28.85 -13.35
C LYS A 127 -18.30 28.12 -12.10
N GLU A 128 -18.86 26.94 -12.25
CA GLU A 128 -18.73 25.90 -11.26
C GLU A 128 -17.56 25.01 -11.67
N PRO A 129 -16.59 24.74 -10.81
CA PRO A 129 -15.55 23.77 -11.09
C PRO A 129 -16.24 22.43 -11.21
N LEU A 130 -16.26 21.87 -12.44
CA LEU A 130 -16.55 20.44 -12.64
C LEU A 130 -15.53 19.68 -11.80
N SER A 131 -15.95 19.32 -10.59
CA SER A 131 -15.32 18.25 -9.86
C SER A 131 -15.37 17.04 -10.79
N LEU A 132 -14.22 16.50 -11.11
CA LEU A 132 -14.10 15.12 -11.56
C LEU A 132 -14.50 14.23 -10.36
N ALA A 133 -15.81 14.21 -10.06
CA ALA A 133 -16.38 13.10 -9.35
C ALA A 133 -16.36 11.93 -10.34
N PRO A 134 -15.77 10.79 -9.98
CA PRO A 134 -15.97 9.55 -10.71
C PRO A 134 -17.49 9.37 -10.85
N SER A 135 -17.93 8.88 -12.00
CA SER A 135 -19.31 8.61 -12.37
C SER A 135 -20.14 8.21 -11.14
N SER A 136 -21.08 9.05 -10.75
CA SER A 136 -22.00 8.79 -9.65
C SER A 136 -23.09 7.80 -10.08
N GLY A 137 -22.68 6.55 -10.26
CA GLY A 137 -23.52 5.44 -9.84
C GLY A 137 -23.61 5.52 -8.31
N PRO A 138 -24.65 4.97 -7.66
CA PRO A 138 -24.72 4.95 -6.21
C PRO A 138 -23.43 4.33 -5.69
N GLN A 139 -22.55 5.14 -5.07
CA GLN A 139 -21.32 4.64 -4.45
C GLN A 139 -21.77 3.60 -3.43
N GLU A 140 -21.41 2.34 -3.65
CA GLU A 140 -21.67 1.29 -2.67
C GLU A 140 -21.00 1.70 -1.36
N THR A 141 -21.81 2.00 -0.36
CA THR A 141 -21.33 2.38 0.96
C THR A 141 -21.19 1.13 1.80
N TYR A 142 -19.97 0.80 2.16
CA TYR A 142 -19.68 -0.34 3.04
C TYR A 142 -19.78 0.10 4.51
N PRO A 143 -20.45 -0.68 5.39
CA PRO A 143 -20.79 -0.25 6.76
C PRO A 143 -19.55 -0.03 7.64
N ASN A 144 -18.47 -0.76 7.39
CA ASN A 144 -17.25 -0.74 8.19
C ASN A 144 -16.11 0.07 7.53
N VAL A 145 -16.44 0.96 6.61
CA VAL A 145 -15.50 1.91 6.02
C VAL A 145 -15.60 3.23 6.76
N PHE A 146 -14.48 3.63 7.41
CA PHE A 146 -14.35 4.84 8.20
C PHE A 146 -13.36 5.77 7.52
N ASN A 147 -13.83 6.51 6.53
CA ASN A 147 -13.04 7.50 5.80
C ASN A 147 -13.57 8.91 6.10
N SER A 148 -12.68 9.82 6.48
CA SER A 148 -13.01 11.25 6.54
C SER A 148 -12.93 11.77 5.11
N GLY A 149 -14.07 12.07 4.50
CA GLY A 149 -14.18 12.55 3.11
C GLY A 149 -13.62 13.96 2.83
N GLU A 150 -12.56 14.38 3.50
CA GLU A 150 -11.95 15.70 3.35
C GLU A 150 -10.81 15.66 2.33
N HIS A 151 -11.16 15.67 1.03
CA HIS A 151 -10.19 15.94 -0.03
C HIS A 151 -10.41 17.35 -0.59
N GLY A 152 -9.52 18.27 -0.24
CA GLY A 152 -9.42 19.57 -0.91
C GLY A 152 -8.52 19.43 -2.13
N SER A 153 -8.90 20.03 -3.27
CA SER A 153 -8.05 20.07 -4.46
C SER A 153 -7.13 21.29 -4.42
N VAL A 154 -5.81 21.08 -4.49
CA VAL A 154 -4.81 22.14 -4.64
C VAL A 154 -4.00 21.89 -5.91
N LEU A 155 -3.77 22.97 -6.70
CA LEU A 155 -2.94 22.94 -7.90
C LEU A 155 -1.45 22.88 -7.53
N SER A 156 -0.70 21.97 -8.15
CA SER A 156 0.76 21.98 -8.07
C SER A 156 1.36 23.13 -8.87
N ALA A 157 2.58 23.56 -8.55
CA ALA A 157 3.32 24.56 -9.30
C ALA A 157 3.64 24.14 -10.76
N PHE A 158 3.49 22.85 -11.09
CA PHE A 158 3.74 22.27 -12.42
C PHE A 158 2.47 21.92 -13.20
N GLY A 159 1.31 22.44 -12.79
CA GLY A 159 0.04 22.24 -13.50
C GLY A 159 -0.65 20.89 -13.28
N THR A 160 -0.05 19.96 -12.54
CA THR A 160 -0.70 18.72 -12.11
C THR A 160 -1.63 19.01 -10.93
N ARG A 161 -2.86 18.51 -10.98
CA ARG A 161 -3.85 18.66 -9.89
C ARG A 161 -3.65 17.53 -8.89
N PHE A 162 -3.11 17.86 -7.72
CA PHE A 162 -3.10 16.94 -6.58
C PHE A 162 -4.26 17.27 -5.64
N ALA A 163 -4.93 16.24 -5.15
CA ALA A 163 -5.87 16.40 -4.06
C ALA A 163 -5.09 16.37 -2.74
N LEU A 164 -4.60 17.52 -2.29
CA LEU A 164 -3.93 17.64 -1.00
C LEU A 164 -4.95 17.91 0.11
N PRO A 165 -4.71 17.42 1.34
CA PRO A 165 -5.55 17.72 2.49
C PRO A 165 -5.70 19.23 2.72
N MET A 166 -6.88 19.67 3.19
CA MET A 166 -7.11 21.07 3.51
C MET A 166 -6.13 21.54 4.59
N GLY A 167 -5.60 22.75 4.44
CA GLY A 167 -4.61 23.33 5.37
C GLY A 167 -3.16 23.03 5.03
N THR A 168 -2.89 22.33 3.89
CA THR A 168 -1.52 22.15 3.40
C THR A 168 -0.87 23.50 3.11
N GLN A 169 0.34 23.69 3.63
CA GLN A 169 1.13 24.91 3.46
C GLN A 169 2.35 24.60 2.57
N ARG A 170 2.77 25.61 1.79
CA ARG A 170 3.94 25.53 0.95
C ARG A 170 4.86 26.70 1.20
N ILE A 171 6.09 26.42 1.58
CA ILE A 171 7.10 27.40 1.93
C ILE A 171 8.29 27.24 0.97
N HIS A 172 8.72 28.36 0.37
CA HIS A 172 9.91 28.40 -0.46
C HIS A 172 11.05 29.05 0.31
N ASN A 173 12.15 28.31 0.48
CA ASN A 173 13.39 28.82 1.06
C ASN A 173 14.47 28.95 -0.04
N GLN A 174 15.61 29.57 0.29
CA GLN A 174 16.73 29.72 -0.62
C GLN A 174 17.31 28.35 -1.04
N TYR A 175 17.33 27.37 -0.16
CA TYR A 175 17.98 26.07 -0.34
C TYR A 175 17.00 24.95 -0.62
N TYR A 176 15.73 25.09 -0.25
CA TYR A 176 14.72 24.05 -0.38
C TYR A 176 13.31 24.63 -0.53
N GLU A 177 12.41 23.76 -0.91
CA GLU A 177 10.97 23.96 -0.87
C GLU A 177 10.37 22.97 0.12
N GLU A 178 9.47 23.41 0.97
CA GLU A 178 8.80 22.56 1.95
C GLU A 178 7.28 22.60 1.74
N VAL A 179 6.67 21.42 1.70
CA VAL A 179 5.22 21.23 1.66
C VAL A 179 4.80 20.52 2.94
N SER A 180 4.04 21.22 3.79
CA SER A 180 3.59 20.70 5.08
C SER A 180 2.13 20.29 5.01
N VAL A 181 1.87 19.01 5.23
CA VAL A 181 0.53 18.43 5.31
C VAL A 181 0.14 18.32 6.77
N PRO A 182 -0.93 19.02 7.21
CA PRO A 182 -1.32 19.04 8.59
C PRO A 182 -1.82 17.67 9.06
N ARG A 183 -1.78 17.46 10.37
CA ARG A 183 -2.32 16.25 11.01
C ARG A 183 -3.81 16.09 10.75
N SER A 184 -4.22 14.83 10.51
CA SER A 184 -5.64 14.50 10.42
C SER A 184 -6.35 14.74 11.75
N GLN A 185 -7.53 15.35 11.70
CA GLN A 185 -8.34 15.52 12.89
C GLN A 185 -8.98 14.20 13.34
N PRO A 186 -9.06 13.90 14.63
CA PRO A 186 -9.75 12.72 15.12
C PRO A 186 -11.21 12.73 14.69
N MET A 187 -11.65 11.65 14.06
CA MET A 187 -13.05 11.48 13.69
C MET A 187 -13.93 11.33 14.95
N PRO A 188 -15.05 12.04 15.08
CA PRO A 188 -15.97 11.87 16.21
C PRO A 188 -16.50 10.43 16.27
N PHE A 189 -16.85 9.98 17.48
CA PHE A 189 -17.50 8.67 17.66
C PHE A 189 -18.89 8.68 17.03
N ARG A 190 -19.22 7.62 16.30
CA ARG A 190 -20.59 7.38 15.88
C ARG A 190 -21.45 7.02 17.11
N SER A 191 -22.75 7.33 17.10
CA SER A 191 -23.67 7.04 18.22
C SER A 191 -23.73 5.55 18.60
N THR A 192 -23.39 4.66 17.67
CA THR A 192 -23.39 3.20 17.86
C THR A 192 -22.03 2.65 18.31
N GLU A 193 -20.97 3.46 18.29
CA GLU A 193 -19.63 3.02 18.69
C GLU A 193 -19.45 3.06 20.20
N ARG A 194 -18.90 1.97 20.73
CA ARG A 194 -18.46 1.89 22.13
C ARG A 194 -17.15 1.14 22.21
N LEU A 195 -16.34 1.46 23.21
CA LEU A 195 -15.13 0.71 23.50
C LEU A 195 -15.48 -0.57 24.25
N VAL A 196 -14.90 -1.68 23.85
CA VAL A 196 -15.06 -2.97 24.53
C VAL A 196 -14.11 -3.01 25.72
N THR A 197 -14.66 -3.22 26.91
CA THR A 197 -13.87 -3.37 28.14
C THR A 197 -13.36 -4.79 28.29
N THR A 198 -12.21 -4.98 28.94
CA THR A 198 -11.65 -6.32 29.18
C THR A 198 -12.57 -7.16 30.08
N GLU A 199 -13.37 -6.52 30.93
CA GLU A 199 -14.33 -7.18 31.81
C GLU A 199 -15.50 -7.82 31.07
N GLU A 200 -15.90 -7.23 29.91
CA GLU A 200 -16.97 -7.76 29.03
C GLU A 200 -16.51 -8.97 28.19
N MET A 201 -15.20 -9.21 28.11
CA MET A 201 -14.66 -10.33 27.36
C MET A 201 -14.82 -11.64 28.14
N ASP A 202 -14.88 -12.74 27.41
CA ASP A 202 -14.84 -14.04 28.03
C ASP A 202 -13.46 -14.37 28.67
N PRO A 203 -13.38 -15.41 29.53
CA PRO A 203 -12.14 -15.75 30.23
C PRO A 203 -10.96 -16.02 29.29
N LEU A 204 -11.20 -16.60 28.10
CA LEU A 204 -10.15 -16.85 27.10
C LEU A 204 -9.52 -15.54 26.63
N CYS A 205 -10.33 -14.56 26.22
CA CYS A 205 -9.84 -13.25 25.80
C CYS A 205 -9.19 -12.48 26.94
N ARG A 206 -9.79 -12.49 28.14
CA ARG A 206 -9.22 -11.81 29.31
C ARG A 206 -7.79 -12.27 29.63
N GLY A 207 -7.50 -13.55 29.46
CA GLY A 207 -6.15 -14.10 29.66
C GLY A 207 -5.09 -13.45 28.77
N ALA A 208 -5.40 -13.25 27.49
CA ALA A 208 -4.50 -12.63 26.52
C ALA A 208 -4.45 -11.11 26.59
N PHE A 209 -5.52 -10.44 27.07
CA PHE A 209 -5.65 -8.98 27.14
C PHE A 209 -5.56 -8.43 28.57
N ARG A 210 -5.04 -9.19 29.54
CA ARG A 210 -4.98 -8.83 30.97
C ARG A 210 -4.29 -7.50 31.29
N HIS A 211 -3.45 -6.99 30.37
CA HIS A 211 -2.75 -5.72 30.54
C HIS A 211 -3.51 -4.52 29.98
N TYR A 212 -4.66 -4.74 29.35
CA TYR A 212 -5.53 -3.71 28.80
C TYR A 212 -6.74 -3.49 29.71
N LYS A 213 -7.18 -2.26 29.83
CA LYS A 213 -8.47 -1.93 30.47
C LYS A 213 -9.60 -1.99 29.44
N THR A 214 -9.31 -1.45 28.27
CA THR A 214 -10.24 -1.39 27.12
C THR A 214 -9.49 -1.67 25.83
N LEU A 215 -10.18 -2.22 24.83
CA LEU A 215 -9.71 -2.20 23.46
C LEU A 215 -9.76 -0.77 22.92
N ASN A 216 -8.86 -0.43 22.00
CA ASN A 216 -8.94 0.84 21.32
C ASN A 216 -10.15 0.88 20.36
N ARG A 217 -10.43 2.03 19.75
CA ARG A 217 -11.58 2.25 18.87
C ARG A 217 -11.62 1.27 17.70
N LEU A 218 -10.49 1.08 16.99
CA LEU A 218 -10.36 0.14 15.88
C LEU A 218 -10.62 -1.29 16.36
N GLN A 219 -9.93 -1.71 17.40
CA GLN A 219 -10.06 -3.07 17.95
C GLN A 219 -11.48 -3.36 18.43
N SER A 220 -12.13 -2.37 19.04
CA SER A 220 -13.53 -2.48 19.49
C SER A 220 -14.50 -2.62 18.34
N ALA A 221 -14.30 -1.89 17.24
CA ALA A 221 -15.14 -1.99 16.05
C ALA A 221 -14.98 -3.36 15.35
N VAL A 222 -13.76 -3.90 15.33
CA VAL A 222 -13.47 -5.18 14.67
C VAL A 222 -13.76 -6.39 15.56
N TYR A 223 -13.82 -6.22 16.90
CA TYR A 223 -13.98 -7.30 17.88
C TYR A 223 -15.12 -8.29 17.56
N PRO A 224 -16.35 -7.86 17.18
CA PRO A 224 -17.43 -8.79 16.87
C PRO A 224 -17.09 -9.73 15.71
N MET A 225 -16.44 -9.22 14.67
CA MET A 225 -16.05 -10.03 13.50
C MET A 225 -14.80 -10.84 13.77
N ALA A 226 -13.80 -10.25 14.41
CA ALA A 226 -12.52 -10.93 14.67
C ALA A 226 -12.69 -12.10 15.64
N TYR A 227 -13.49 -11.92 16.71
CA TYR A 227 -13.60 -12.90 17.80
C TYR A 227 -14.87 -13.75 17.76
N LYS A 228 -16.03 -13.18 17.39
CA LYS A 228 -17.33 -13.91 17.48
C LYS A 228 -17.70 -14.65 16.19
N THR A 229 -16.99 -14.42 15.09
CA THR A 229 -17.23 -15.11 13.81
C THR A 229 -15.96 -15.79 13.31
N HIS A 230 -16.11 -16.70 12.36
CA HIS A 230 -14.99 -17.35 11.68
C HIS A 230 -14.90 -16.98 10.19
N GLU A 231 -15.61 -15.93 9.79
CA GLU A 231 -15.54 -15.40 8.42
C GLU A 231 -14.16 -14.80 8.14
N ASN A 232 -13.77 -14.79 6.88
CA ASN A 232 -12.55 -14.10 6.44
C ASN A 232 -12.62 -12.62 6.79
N LEU A 233 -11.48 -12.04 7.05
CA LEU A 233 -11.37 -10.67 7.56
C LEU A 233 -10.26 -9.93 6.84
N LEU A 234 -10.53 -8.69 6.41
CA LEU A 234 -9.52 -7.75 5.96
C LEU A 234 -9.60 -6.48 6.80
N VAL A 235 -8.48 -6.09 7.40
CA VAL A 235 -8.37 -4.86 8.18
C VAL A 235 -7.30 -3.95 7.57
N CYS A 236 -7.75 -2.90 6.91
CA CYS A 236 -6.92 -1.82 6.39
C CYS A 236 -6.87 -0.69 7.40
N ALA A 237 -5.70 -0.40 7.95
CA ALA A 237 -5.55 0.63 8.97
C ALA A 237 -4.12 1.18 9.04
N PRO A 238 -3.93 2.43 9.50
CA PRO A 238 -2.61 3.03 9.65
C PRO A 238 -1.67 2.19 10.51
N THR A 239 -0.37 2.37 10.32
CA THR A 239 0.66 1.74 11.16
C THR A 239 0.49 2.22 12.62
N GLY A 240 0.66 1.32 13.56
CA GLY A 240 0.47 1.61 14.99
C GLY A 240 -0.99 1.57 15.49
N ALA A 241 -1.99 1.44 14.62
CA ALA A 241 -3.41 1.41 15.00
C ALA A 241 -3.84 0.17 15.82
N GLY A 242 -2.96 -0.83 15.97
CA GLY A 242 -3.23 -2.01 16.80
C GLY A 242 -3.71 -3.23 16.01
N LYS A 243 -3.38 -3.35 14.71
CA LYS A 243 -3.69 -4.51 13.85
C LYS A 243 -3.26 -5.86 14.43
N THR A 244 -2.09 -5.91 15.10
CA THR A 244 -1.59 -7.14 15.74
C THR A 244 -2.53 -7.68 16.83
N ASP A 245 -3.27 -6.80 17.51
CA ASP A 245 -4.25 -7.23 18.51
C ASP A 245 -5.52 -7.78 17.87
N VAL A 246 -5.86 -7.31 16.66
CA VAL A 246 -6.92 -7.92 15.84
C VAL A 246 -6.52 -9.33 15.42
N ALA A 247 -5.25 -9.55 15.05
CA ALA A 247 -4.72 -10.89 14.82
C ALA A 247 -4.87 -11.78 16.07
N MET A 248 -4.53 -11.26 17.26
CA MET A 248 -4.72 -11.98 18.52
C MET A 248 -6.18 -12.38 18.75
N LEU A 249 -7.14 -11.49 18.48
CA LEU A 249 -8.57 -11.81 18.60
C LEU A 249 -8.97 -12.97 17.67
N SER A 250 -8.47 -12.96 16.44
CA SER A 250 -8.72 -14.03 15.46
C SER A 250 -8.06 -15.35 15.86
N ILE A 251 -6.87 -15.30 16.45
CA ILE A 251 -6.19 -16.46 17.03
C ILE A 251 -7.02 -17.07 18.17
N LEU A 252 -7.49 -16.24 19.09
CA LEU A 252 -8.32 -16.69 20.21
C LEU A 252 -9.66 -17.26 19.74
N GLN A 253 -10.26 -16.69 18.69
CA GLN A 253 -11.44 -17.25 18.05
C GLN A 253 -11.18 -18.65 17.48
N CYS A 254 -10.04 -18.85 16.81
CA CYS A 254 -9.66 -20.15 16.32
C CYS A 254 -9.50 -21.16 17.49
N ILE A 255 -8.81 -20.76 18.56
CA ILE A 255 -8.61 -21.60 19.75
C ILE A 255 -9.95 -21.92 20.43
N SER A 256 -10.88 -20.98 20.53
CA SER A 256 -12.19 -21.17 21.18
C SER A 256 -13.00 -22.33 20.60
N ARG A 257 -12.78 -22.68 19.35
CA ARG A 257 -13.46 -23.80 18.67
C ARG A 257 -12.93 -25.18 19.08
N TYR A 258 -11.75 -25.23 19.65
CA TYR A 258 -11.03 -26.46 20.04
C TYR A 258 -10.75 -26.50 21.54
N MET A 259 -11.56 -25.77 22.31
CA MET A 259 -11.44 -25.76 23.76
C MET A 259 -12.70 -26.28 24.43
N HIS A 260 -12.51 -26.83 25.62
CA HIS A 260 -13.57 -27.26 26.51
C HIS A 260 -13.31 -26.72 27.92
N TYR A 261 -14.37 -26.31 28.60
CA TYR A 261 -14.31 -25.94 29.99
C TYR A 261 -14.47 -27.25 30.84
N SER A 262 -13.53 -27.47 31.73
CA SER A 262 -13.69 -28.56 32.73
C SER A 262 -14.67 -28.14 33.82
N GLU A 263 -15.19 -29.11 34.59
CA GLU A 263 -16.07 -28.88 35.75
C GLU A 263 -15.50 -27.90 36.81
N ARG A 264 -14.19 -27.58 36.75
CA ARG A 264 -13.49 -26.64 37.64
C ARG A 264 -13.13 -25.32 36.94
N ASP A 265 -13.83 -24.95 35.90
CA ASP A 265 -13.58 -23.74 35.07
C ASP A 265 -12.16 -23.64 34.50
N SER A 266 -11.41 -24.76 34.47
CA SER A 266 -10.11 -24.78 33.80
C SER A 266 -10.29 -24.94 32.28
N ILE A 267 -9.58 -24.13 31.52
CA ILE A 267 -9.59 -24.16 30.04
C ILE A 267 -8.72 -25.33 29.59
N HIS A 268 -9.31 -26.29 28.90
CA HIS A 268 -8.60 -27.37 28.21
C HIS A 268 -8.67 -27.16 26.71
N VAL A 269 -7.52 -27.12 26.02
CA VAL A 269 -7.40 -26.92 24.58
C VAL A 269 -6.92 -28.21 23.92
N ASP A 270 -7.64 -28.70 22.91
CA ASP A 270 -7.16 -29.78 22.05
C ASP A 270 -6.07 -29.25 21.10
N LYS A 271 -4.82 -29.46 21.51
CA LYS A 271 -3.63 -28.94 20.82
C LYS A 271 -3.33 -29.66 19.50
N SER A 272 -3.96 -30.80 19.25
CA SER A 272 -3.74 -31.62 18.05
C SER A 272 -4.68 -31.25 16.90
N ALA A 273 -5.82 -30.62 17.18
CA ALA A 273 -6.90 -30.43 16.24
C ALA A 273 -6.72 -29.22 15.28
N PHE A 274 -5.77 -28.34 15.54
CA PHE A 274 -5.59 -27.13 14.74
C PHE A 274 -4.15 -26.66 14.63
N LYS A 275 -3.86 -25.97 13.55
CA LYS A 275 -2.64 -25.16 13.36
C LYS A 275 -3.03 -23.76 12.94
N ILE A 276 -2.27 -22.77 13.42
CA ILE A 276 -2.39 -21.37 13.06
C ILE A 276 -1.10 -20.97 12.37
N VAL A 277 -1.22 -20.33 11.21
CA VAL A 277 -0.08 -19.82 10.45
C VAL A 277 -0.15 -18.32 10.40
N TYR A 278 0.91 -17.66 10.81
CA TYR A 278 1.11 -16.22 10.71
C TYR A 278 2.23 -15.94 9.70
N VAL A 279 1.87 -15.36 8.57
CA VAL A 279 2.81 -14.98 7.52
C VAL A 279 3.24 -13.55 7.77
N ALA A 280 4.48 -13.39 8.24
CA ALA A 280 5.10 -12.09 8.50
C ALA A 280 5.85 -11.60 7.26
N PRO A 281 5.85 -10.30 6.97
CA PRO A 281 6.44 -9.75 5.74
C PRO A 281 7.96 -9.96 5.65
N MET A 282 8.63 -10.00 6.78
CA MET A 282 10.10 -10.09 6.84
C MET A 282 10.57 -10.99 7.98
N LYS A 283 11.69 -11.68 7.74
CA LYS A 283 12.35 -12.56 8.70
C LYS A 283 12.71 -11.84 10.02
N ALA A 284 13.11 -10.58 9.96
CA ALA A 284 13.46 -9.79 11.15
C ALA A 284 12.30 -9.63 12.14
N LEU A 285 11.06 -9.60 11.65
CA LEU A 285 9.85 -9.47 12.48
C LEU A 285 9.40 -10.80 13.10
N VAL A 286 9.78 -11.92 12.51
CA VAL A 286 9.28 -13.25 12.93
C VAL A 286 9.59 -13.51 14.40
N SER A 287 10.82 -13.27 14.83
CA SER A 287 11.25 -13.55 16.22
C SER A 287 10.55 -12.64 17.25
N GLU A 288 10.30 -11.37 16.90
CA GLU A 288 9.54 -10.45 17.76
C GLU A 288 8.08 -10.92 17.89
N ILE A 289 7.45 -11.26 16.77
CA ILE A 289 6.08 -11.77 16.72
C ILE A 289 5.95 -13.06 17.54
N VAL A 290 6.88 -14.00 17.38
CA VAL A 290 6.94 -15.23 18.17
C VAL A 290 7.00 -14.91 19.66
N SER A 291 7.94 -14.05 20.08
CA SER A 291 8.09 -13.66 21.48
C SER A 291 6.82 -13.02 22.04
N LYS A 292 6.19 -12.13 21.27
CA LYS A 292 4.97 -11.43 21.66
C LYS A 292 3.79 -12.39 21.83
N PHE A 293 3.55 -13.26 20.85
CA PHE A 293 2.44 -14.21 20.92
C PHE A 293 2.70 -15.34 21.91
N GLN A 294 3.93 -15.84 22.03
CA GLN A 294 4.28 -16.87 23.03
C GLN A 294 3.99 -16.40 24.46
N LYS A 295 4.37 -15.15 24.80
CA LYS A 295 4.08 -14.56 26.12
C LYS A 295 2.58 -14.42 26.37
N ARG A 296 1.82 -13.99 25.36
CA ARG A 296 0.38 -13.75 25.49
C ARG A 296 -0.44 -15.04 25.54
N LEU A 297 0.02 -16.11 24.91
CA LEU A 297 -0.65 -17.42 24.85
C LEU A 297 -0.09 -18.43 25.89
N ALA A 298 0.89 -18.02 26.69
CA ALA A 298 1.54 -18.88 27.68
C ALA A 298 0.55 -19.48 28.68
N TYR A 299 -0.50 -18.77 29.07
CA TYR A 299 -1.51 -19.26 30.03
C TYR A 299 -2.34 -20.44 29.48
N LEU A 300 -2.34 -20.68 28.16
CA LEU A 300 -2.97 -21.84 27.50
C LEU A 300 -1.96 -23.00 27.30
N GLY A 301 -0.69 -22.78 27.60
CA GLY A 301 0.37 -23.74 27.35
C GLY A 301 0.59 -24.07 25.87
N LEU A 302 0.24 -23.14 24.96
CA LEU A 302 0.42 -23.31 23.52
C LEU A 302 1.85 -22.98 23.13
N GLN A 303 2.35 -23.69 22.11
CA GLN A 303 3.67 -23.46 21.55
C GLN A 303 3.55 -22.57 20.30
N VAL A 304 4.31 -21.46 20.30
CA VAL A 304 4.50 -20.57 19.17
C VAL A 304 5.94 -20.69 18.71
N ARG A 305 6.20 -21.09 17.47
CA ARG A 305 7.55 -21.26 16.96
C ARG A 305 7.72 -20.56 15.61
N GLU A 306 8.98 -20.19 15.32
CA GLU A 306 9.34 -19.65 14.01
C GLU A 306 9.70 -20.77 13.04
N LEU A 307 9.32 -20.58 11.77
CA LEU A 307 9.70 -21.42 10.64
C LEU A 307 10.22 -20.52 9.52
N THR A 308 11.55 -20.35 9.48
CA THR A 308 12.24 -19.49 8.52
C THR A 308 13.31 -20.25 7.74
N GLY A 309 14.02 -19.58 6.84
CA GLY A 309 15.12 -20.20 6.10
C GLY A 309 16.23 -20.74 7.01
N ASP A 310 16.50 -20.06 8.13
CA ASP A 310 17.56 -20.42 9.08
C ASP A 310 17.10 -21.40 10.17
N MET A 311 15.78 -21.46 10.44
CA MET A 311 15.19 -22.30 11.49
C MET A 311 14.28 -23.33 10.86
N GLN A 312 14.73 -24.57 10.82
CA GLN A 312 13.94 -25.72 10.37
C GLN A 312 13.36 -26.43 11.58
N LEU A 313 12.07 -26.71 11.54
CA LEU A 313 11.40 -27.52 12.55
C LEU A 313 11.39 -28.99 12.12
N THR A 314 11.69 -29.88 13.06
CA THR A 314 11.51 -31.31 12.88
C THR A 314 10.01 -31.66 12.83
N ARG A 315 9.64 -32.83 12.29
CA ARG A 315 8.24 -33.29 12.25
C ARG A 315 7.64 -33.36 13.69
N LYS A 316 8.41 -33.75 14.68
CA LYS A 316 7.97 -33.75 16.06
C LYS A 316 7.68 -32.33 16.56
N GLU A 317 8.58 -31.40 16.34
CA GLU A 317 8.38 -30.00 16.72
C GLU A 317 7.18 -29.37 16.00
N ILE A 318 6.96 -29.69 14.72
CA ILE A 318 5.76 -29.24 13.99
C ILE A 318 4.50 -29.80 14.65
N SER A 319 4.48 -31.09 15.01
CA SER A 319 3.30 -31.69 15.68
C SER A 319 2.99 -31.03 17.02
N GLU A 320 4.01 -30.69 17.80
CA GLU A 320 3.89 -30.05 19.13
C GLU A 320 3.56 -28.53 19.05
N THR A 321 3.70 -27.89 17.88
CA THR A 321 3.51 -26.45 17.68
C THR A 321 2.09 -26.15 17.22
N GLN A 322 1.36 -25.27 17.90
CA GLN A 322 0.01 -24.86 17.51
C GLN A 322 0.03 -23.61 16.63
N MET A 323 0.99 -22.71 16.82
CA MET A 323 1.13 -21.50 16.01
C MET A 323 2.52 -21.43 15.39
N ILE A 324 2.56 -21.31 14.07
CA ILE A 324 3.78 -21.15 13.27
C ILE A 324 3.82 -19.73 12.74
N VAL A 325 4.93 -19.03 13.00
CA VAL A 325 5.22 -17.72 12.41
C VAL A 325 6.29 -17.92 11.34
N THR A 326 6.03 -17.45 10.12
CA THR A 326 6.87 -17.75 8.95
C THR A 326 6.92 -16.56 7.98
N THR A 327 7.77 -16.64 6.96
CA THR A 327 7.77 -15.71 5.83
C THR A 327 7.01 -16.29 4.65
N PRO A 328 6.53 -15.44 3.69
CA PRO A 328 5.81 -15.92 2.51
C PRO A 328 6.59 -16.98 1.75
N GLU A 329 7.85 -16.75 1.46
CA GLU A 329 8.70 -17.64 0.67
C GLU A 329 8.87 -19.02 1.35
N LYS A 330 9.03 -19.00 2.67
CA LYS A 330 9.19 -20.25 3.42
C LYS A 330 7.90 -21.05 3.49
N TRP A 331 6.77 -20.36 3.69
CA TRP A 331 5.46 -21.02 3.70
C TRP A 331 5.10 -21.60 2.33
N ASP A 332 5.37 -20.88 1.26
CA ASP A 332 5.22 -21.37 -0.10
C ASP A 332 6.03 -22.66 -0.35
N VAL A 333 7.33 -22.66 0.01
CA VAL A 333 8.18 -23.86 -0.11
C VAL A 333 7.66 -25.04 0.71
N VAL A 334 7.15 -24.80 1.92
CA VAL A 334 6.61 -25.86 2.78
C VAL A 334 5.35 -26.47 2.18
N THR A 335 4.47 -25.65 1.63
CA THR A 335 3.22 -26.10 1.02
C THR A 335 3.39 -26.73 -0.37
N ARG A 336 4.56 -26.59 -1.01
CA ARG A 336 4.90 -27.24 -2.29
C ARG A 336 5.33 -28.70 -2.16
N LYS A 337 5.52 -29.23 -0.95
CA LYS A 337 6.01 -30.62 -0.77
C LYS A 337 4.86 -31.62 -0.77
N PRO A 338 4.81 -32.56 -1.74
CA PRO A 338 3.70 -33.51 -1.88
C PRO A 338 3.71 -34.66 -0.87
N THR A 339 4.80 -34.84 -0.11
CA THR A 339 4.97 -36.01 0.79
C THR A 339 5.37 -35.60 2.19
N GLY A 340 4.52 -35.92 3.17
CA GLY A 340 4.80 -35.86 4.61
C GLY A 340 4.58 -34.49 5.27
N ASP A 341 4.76 -33.39 4.56
CA ASP A 341 4.43 -32.04 5.05
C ASP A 341 3.05 -31.57 4.52
N GLY A 342 2.42 -32.31 3.60
CA GLY A 342 1.04 -32.07 3.13
C GLY A 342 0.02 -32.14 4.28
N ASP A 343 0.27 -32.95 5.30
CA ASP A 343 -0.56 -33.04 6.50
C ASP A 343 -0.57 -31.73 7.29
N LEU A 344 0.51 -30.93 7.22
CA LEU A 344 0.58 -29.64 7.89
C LEU A 344 -0.41 -28.65 7.29
N ALA A 345 -0.46 -28.52 5.98
CA ALA A 345 -1.41 -27.62 5.29
C ALA A 345 -2.87 -27.99 5.58
N LEU A 346 -3.18 -29.29 5.62
CA LEU A 346 -4.52 -29.83 5.94
C LEU A 346 -4.93 -29.56 7.42
N SER A 347 -3.98 -29.41 8.32
CA SER A 347 -4.24 -29.12 9.74
C SER A 347 -4.40 -27.63 10.04
N VAL A 348 -4.10 -26.73 9.08
CA VAL A 348 -4.28 -25.28 9.23
C VAL A 348 -5.76 -24.96 9.32
N ARG A 349 -6.11 -24.11 10.29
CA ARG A 349 -7.49 -23.59 10.48
C ARG A 349 -7.57 -22.08 10.41
N LEU A 350 -6.42 -21.40 10.56
CA LEU A 350 -6.31 -19.94 10.48
C LEU A 350 -5.00 -19.58 9.77
N LEU A 351 -5.12 -18.82 8.70
CA LEU A 351 -4.01 -18.20 7.98
C LEU A 351 -4.10 -16.68 8.17
N ILE A 352 -3.09 -16.08 8.79
CA ILE A 352 -2.98 -14.63 8.93
C ILE A 352 -1.89 -14.15 8.01
N ILE A 353 -2.21 -13.17 7.17
CA ILE A 353 -1.27 -12.51 6.26
C ILE A 353 -1.09 -11.08 6.75
N ASP A 354 0.10 -10.79 7.23
CA ASP A 354 0.44 -9.44 7.67
C ASP A 354 1.01 -8.63 6.51
N GLU A 355 0.72 -7.32 6.50
CA GLU A 355 1.11 -6.35 5.50
C GLU A 355 0.71 -6.78 4.06
N VAL A 356 -0.57 -7.11 3.87
CA VAL A 356 -1.12 -7.58 2.57
C VAL A 356 -0.84 -6.59 1.43
N HIS A 357 -0.67 -5.30 1.73
CA HIS A 357 -0.34 -4.28 0.74
C HIS A 357 0.99 -4.52 0.00
N LEU A 358 1.84 -5.44 0.48
CA LEU A 358 3.04 -5.89 -0.24
C LEU A 358 2.74 -6.67 -1.54
N LEU A 359 1.48 -6.86 -1.90
CA LEU A 359 1.08 -7.50 -3.16
C LEU A 359 1.67 -6.83 -4.41
N HIS A 360 1.96 -5.52 -4.37
CA HIS A 360 2.58 -4.80 -5.49
C HIS A 360 4.11 -4.90 -5.54
N GLU A 361 4.76 -5.49 -4.53
CA GLU A 361 6.20 -5.77 -4.52
C GLU A 361 6.51 -7.13 -5.16
N GLU A 362 7.80 -7.42 -5.37
CA GLU A 362 8.25 -8.71 -5.91
C GLU A 362 7.72 -9.91 -5.12
N ARG A 363 7.57 -9.76 -3.80
CA ARG A 363 7.00 -10.78 -2.90
C ARG A 363 5.49 -10.97 -3.06
N GLY A 364 4.83 -10.05 -3.72
CA GLY A 364 3.38 -10.10 -3.97
C GLY A 364 2.98 -11.38 -4.66
N SER A 365 3.73 -11.80 -5.67
CA SER A 365 3.48 -13.04 -6.41
C SER A 365 3.46 -14.29 -5.52
N VAL A 366 4.33 -14.34 -4.48
CA VAL A 366 4.37 -15.44 -3.53
C VAL A 366 3.16 -15.41 -2.59
N ILE A 367 2.77 -14.22 -2.12
CA ILE A 367 1.58 -14.05 -1.27
C ILE A 367 0.33 -14.50 -2.05
N GLU A 368 0.20 -14.10 -3.32
CA GLU A 368 -0.91 -14.51 -4.17
C GLU A 368 -0.96 -16.03 -4.36
N THR A 369 0.19 -16.66 -4.60
CA THR A 369 0.28 -18.13 -4.71
C THR A 369 -0.17 -18.82 -3.42
N ILE A 370 0.20 -18.33 -2.25
CA ILE A 370 -0.20 -18.89 -0.95
C ILE A 370 -1.72 -18.80 -0.76
N VAL A 371 -2.31 -17.65 -1.07
CA VAL A 371 -3.76 -17.43 -0.94
C VAL A 371 -4.51 -18.31 -1.94
N ALA A 372 -4.13 -18.30 -3.20
CA ALA A 372 -4.76 -19.12 -4.25
C ALA A 372 -4.71 -20.61 -3.90
N ARG A 373 -3.57 -21.11 -3.43
CA ARG A 373 -3.41 -22.50 -2.98
C ARG A 373 -4.29 -22.81 -1.76
N THR A 374 -4.38 -21.90 -0.81
CA THR A 374 -5.22 -22.06 0.39
C THR A 374 -6.71 -22.09 0.02
N GLN A 375 -7.17 -21.19 -0.83
CA GLN A 375 -8.56 -21.14 -1.29
C GLN A 375 -8.93 -22.42 -2.07
N ARG A 376 -8.06 -22.86 -2.97
CA ARG A 376 -8.25 -24.12 -3.68
C ARG A 376 -8.27 -25.35 -2.76
N LEU A 377 -7.42 -25.36 -1.72
CA LEU A 377 -7.45 -26.40 -0.70
C LEU A 377 -8.78 -26.42 0.05
N VAL A 378 -9.31 -25.27 0.41
CA VAL A 378 -10.65 -25.15 1.04
C VAL A 378 -11.73 -25.68 0.11
N GLU A 379 -11.69 -25.33 -1.16
CA GLU A 379 -12.67 -25.79 -2.16
C GLU A 379 -12.60 -27.30 -2.38
N SER A 380 -11.40 -27.85 -2.54
CA SER A 380 -11.21 -29.28 -2.82
C SER A 380 -11.48 -30.20 -1.62
N THR A 381 -11.11 -29.77 -0.42
CA THR A 381 -11.23 -30.58 0.80
C THR A 381 -12.49 -30.29 1.62
N GLN A 382 -13.22 -29.23 1.30
CA GLN A 382 -14.34 -28.69 2.09
C GLN A 382 -13.95 -28.41 3.55
N SER A 383 -12.65 -28.23 3.80
CA SER A 383 -12.09 -27.92 5.12
C SER A 383 -11.94 -26.40 5.24
N MET A 384 -12.65 -25.81 6.19
CA MET A 384 -12.62 -24.36 6.37
C MET A 384 -11.30 -23.89 6.96
N ILE A 385 -10.58 -23.08 6.18
CA ILE A 385 -9.43 -22.31 6.65
C ILE A 385 -9.85 -20.84 6.62
N ARG A 386 -9.82 -20.18 7.78
CA ARG A 386 -10.08 -18.75 7.88
C ARG A 386 -8.87 -17.97 7.40
N ILE A 387 -9.07 -16.98 6.52
CA ILE A 387 -8.03 -16.06 6.05
C ILE A 387 -8.26 -14.69 6.72
N VAL A 388 -7.20 -14.14 7.33
CA VAL A 388 -7.21 -12.82 7.94
C VAL A 388 -6.09 -11.98 7.34
N GLY A 389 -6.44 -10.96 6.60
CA GLY A 389 -5.52 -9.98 6.03
C GLY A 389 -5.39 -8.74 6.91
N LEU A 390 -4.16 -8.35 7.23
CA LEU A 390 -3.83 -7.10 7.89
C LEU A 390 -3.05 -6.23 6.92
N SER A 391 -3.48 -4.99 6.72
CA SER A 391 -2.90 -4.11 5.72
C SER A 391 -2.72 -2.68 6.24
N ALA A 392 -1.82 -1.91 5.63
CA ALA A 392 -1.88 -0.46 5.68
C ALA A 392 -3.14 0.05 4.96
N THR A 393 -3.40 1.34 5.02
CA THR A 393 -4.48 1.98 4.24
C THR A 393 -4.17 1.88 2.74
N LEU A 394 -5.14 1.44 1.95
CA LEU A 394 -5.06 1.34 0.48
C LEU A 394 -6.38 1.79 -0.17
N PRO A 395 -6.33 2.36 -1.38
CA PRO A 395 -7.53 2.87 -2.04
C PRO A 395 -8.42 1.74 -2.59
N ASN A 396 -7.83 0.69 -3.14
CA ASN A 396 -8.55 -0.45 -3.71
C ASN A 396 -8.74 -1.61 -2.71
N PHE A 397 -9.10 -1.27 -1.47
CA PHE A 397 -9.35 -2.24 -0.41
C PHE A 397 -10.45 -3.26 -0.75
N VAL A 398 -11.36 -2.91 -1.66
CA VAL A 398 -12.44 -3.80 -2.12
C VAL A 398 -11.87 -4.94 -2.95
N ASP A 399 -10.96 -4.67 -3.89
CA ASP A 399 -10.32 -5.68 -4.73
C ASP A 399 -9.50 -6.66 -3.88
N VAL A 400 -8.79 -6.13 -2.88
CA VAL A 400 -8.03 -6.95 -1.92
C VAL A 400 -8.96 -7.80 -1.04
N ALA A 401 -10.15 -7.27 -0.68
CA ALA A 401 -11.15 -8.05 0.05
C ALA A 401 -11.67 -9.22 -0.77
N ASP A 402 -11.96 -8.99 -2.05
CA ASP A 402 -12.41 -10.03 -2.97
C ASP A 402 -11.33 -11.11 -3.17
N PHE A 403 -10.09 -10.69 -3.40
CA PHE A 403 -8.94 -11.58 -3.49
C PHE A 403 -8.80 -12.50 -2.26
N LEU A 404 -9.02 -11.99 -1.07
CA LEU A 404 -9.01 -12.77 0.18
C LEU A 404 -10.34 -13.50 0.47
N SER A 405 -11.30 -13.45 -0.45
CA SER A 405 -12.66 -13.98 -0.27
C SER A 405 -13.33 -13.43 1.01
N VAL A 406 -13.16 -12.14 1.26
CA VAL A 406 -13.74 -11.42 2.39
C VAL A 406 -15.09 -10.83 1.99
N ASN A 407 -16.12 -11.07 2.80
CA ASN A 407 -17.41 -10.42 2.59
C ASN A 407 -17.29 -8.90 2.78
N ARG A 408 -17.53 -8.12 1.73
CA ARG A 408 -17.38 -6.66 1.68
C ARG A 408 -18.22 -5.93 2.73
N TYR A 409 -19.37 -6.47 3.10
CA TYR A 409 -20.31 -5.84 4.06
C TYR A 409 -20.07 -6.23 5.51
N ARG A 410 -19.37 -7.34 5.77
CA ARG A 410 -19.16 -7.88 7.11
C ARG A 410 -17.70 -7.93 7.54
N GLY A 411 -16.83 -8.51 6.71
CA GLY A 411 -15.43 -8.79 7.03
C GLY A 411 -14.45 -7.72 6.58
N LEU A 412 -14.87 -6.76 5.76
CA LEU A 412 -14.02 -5.67 5.29
C LEU A 412 -14.08 -4.49 6.25
N PHE A 413 -12.93 -4.11 6.81
CA PHE A 413 -12.77 -2.94 7.66
C PHE A 413 -11.71 -2.00 7.10
N TYR A 414 -12.06 -0.75 6.91
CA TYR A 414 -11.15 0.30 6.47
C TYR A 414 -11.18 1.47 7.45
N PHE A 415 -10.00 1.83 7.95
CA PHE A 415 -9.80 2.94 8.87
C PHE A 415 -8.82 3.93 8.27
N GLY A 416 -9.27 5.15 7.99
CA GLY A 416 -8.43 6.22 7.45
C GLY A 416 -7.40 6.77 8.45
N ALA A 417 -6.63 7.77 8.02
CA ALA A 417 -5.55 8.39 8.79
C ALA A 417 -6.01 8.93 10.18
N ALA A 418 -7.28 9.33 10.30
CA ALA A 418 -7.88 9.81 11.54
C ALA A 418 -7.95 8.76 12.67
N PHE A 419 -7.73 7.47 12.36
CA PHE A 419 -7.67 6.38 13.34
C PHE A 419 -6.24 6.07 13.82
N ARG A 420 -5.26 6.84 13.38
CA ARG A 420 -3.91 6.72 13.91
C ARG A 420 -3.90 7.13 15.39
N PRO A 421 -3.32 6.31 16.30
CA PRO A 421 -3.32 6.62 17.74
C PRO A 421 -2.64 7.95 18.09
N VAL A 422 -1.57 8.26 17.38
CA VAL A 422 -0.88 9.55 17.45
C VAL A 422 -0.99 10.19 16.07
N PRO A 423 -1.74 11.30 15.90
CA PRO A 423 -1.84 11.99 14.60
C PRO A 423 -0.47 12.38 14.06
N LEU A 424 -0.31 12.32 12.74
CA LEU A 424 0.95 12.56 12.07
C LEU A 424 0.90 13.85 11.25
N GLU A 425 1.85 14.72 11.48
CA GLU A 425 2.17 15.84 10.61
C GLU A 425 3.27 15.44 9.63
N GLN A 426 3.12 15.78 8.36
CA GLN A 426 4.03 15.33 7.31
C GLN A 426 4.64 16.51 6.57
N HIS A 427 5.96 16.52 6.46
CA HIS A 427 6.72 17.55 5.78
C HIS A 427 7.50 16.94 4.62
N PHE A 428 7.26 17.45 3.43
CA PHE A 428 7.92 17.06 2.20
C PHE A 428 8.88 18.16 1.78
N ILE A 429 10.18 17.87 1.78
CA ILE A 429 11.23 18.86 1.53
C ILE A 429 12.00 18.51 0.27
N GLY A 430 11.95 19.39 -0.74
CA GLY A 430 12.69 19.29 -1.99
C GLY A 430 13.91 20.21 -1.98
N VAL A 431 15.12 19.66 -1.86
CA VAL A 431 16.35 20.45 -1.88
C VAL A 431 16.72 20.92 -3.29
N ARG A 432 17.16 22.17 -3.42
CA ARG A 432 17.59 22.75 -4.69
C ARG A 432 18.98 22.28 -5.09
N GLY A 433 19.20 22.15 -6.38
CA GLY A 433 20.44 21.71 -6.99
C GLY A 433 20.23 20.49 -7.88
N LYS A 434 21.14 20.27 -8.83
CA LYS A 434 21.05 19.09 -9.70
C LYS A 434 21.13 17.81 -8.87
N HIS A 435 20.24 16.88 -9.14
CA HIS A 435 20.22 15.58 -8.46
C HIS A 435 21.60 14.92 -8.41
N GLY A 436 22.02 14.41 -7.24
CA GLY A 436 23.31 13.76 -7.02
C GLY A 436 24.54 14.69 -6.99
N SER A 437 24.38 16.01 -7.18
CA SER A 437 25.47 16.98 -7.10
C SER A 437 26.00 17.17 -5.67
N ALA A 438 27.24 17.68 -5.52
CA ALA A 438 27.79 18.04 -4.23
C ALA A 438 26.95 19.11 -3.52
N GLN A 439 26.45 20.09 -4.29
CA GLN A 439 25.57 21.15 -3.77
C GLN A 439 24.26 20.59 -3.20
N SER A 440 23.59 19.69 -3.92
CA SER A 440 22.36 19.05 -3.44
C SER A 440 22.59 18.26 -2.15
N ARG A 441 23.71 17.55 -2.04
CA ARG A 441 24.11 16.84 -0.80
C ARG A 441 24.36 17.78 0.36
N THR A 442 25.05 18.90 0.13
CA THR A 442 25.30 19.91 1.18
C THR A 442 23.98 20.55 1.65
N HIS A 443 23.06 20.85 0.73
CA HIS A 443 21.74 21.35 1.09
C HIS A 443 20.95 20.31 1.90
N LEU A 444 21.03 19.02 1.52
CA LEU A 444 20.38 17.92 2.23
C LEU A 444 20.92 17.77 3.66
N ASP A 445 22.24 17.83 3.84
CA ASP A 445 22.90 17.79 5.15
C ASP A 445 22.45 18.97 6.03
N ARG A 446 22.40 20.16 5.44
CA ARG A 446 21.99 21.38 6.14
C ARG A 446 20.52 21.35 6.57
N VAL A 447 19.63 20.96 5.67
CA VAL A 447 18.19 20.86 5.99
C VAL A 447 17.95 19.81 7.06
N ALA A 448 18.59 18.64 6.96
CA ALA A 448 18.47 17.61 8.00
C ALA A 448 18.96 18.13 9.35
N TYR A 449 20.05 18.91 9.38
CA TYR A 449 20.57 19.55 10.58
C TYR A 449 19.57 20.57 11.15
N GLU A 450 19.05 21.49 10.32
CA GLU A 450 18.09 22.53 10.74
C GLU A 450 16.86 21.88 11.40
N LYS A 451 16.31 20.80 10.82
CA LYS A 451 15.15 20.10 11.37
C LYS A 451 15.47 19.31 12.65
N VAL A 452 16.65 18.70 12.74
CA VAL A 452 17.11 18.05 13.99
C VAL A 452 17.25 19.09 15.09
N MET A 453 17.88 20.24 14.82
CA MET A 453 18.08 21.31 15.81
C MET A 453 16.77 21.89 16.33
N GLU A 454 15.82 22.15 15.42
CA GLU A 454 14.49 22.65 15.78
C GLU A 454 13.83 21.70 16.79
N LEU A 455 13.76 20.41 16.48
CA LEU A 455 13.13 19.39 17.29
C LEU A 455 13.85 19.13 18.63
N VAL A 456 15.18 19.09 18.61
CA VAL A 456 15.97 18.79 19.82
C VAL A 456 15.96 19.98 20.80
N ARG A 457 15.90 21.23 20.32
CA ARG A 457 15.69 22.41 21.16
C ARG A 457 14.37 22.39 21.93
N GLU A 458 13.33 21.80 21.33
CA GLU A 458 12.04 21.55 21.97
C GLU A 458 12.06 20.33 22.92
N GLY A 459 13.18 19.61 22.97
CA GLY A 459 13.37 18.44 23.85
C GLY A 459 12.90 17.11 23.24
N HIS A 460 12.57 17.09 21.96
CA HIS A 460 12.03 15.92 21.30
C HIS A 460 13.09 14.93 20.80
N PRO A 461 12.91 13.61 20.97
CA PRO A 461 13.78 12.59 20.38
C PRO A 461 13.50 12.42 18.88
N VAL A 462 14.58 12.33 18.11
CA VAL A 462 14.55 12.33 16.65
C VAL A 462 15.26 11.09 16.07
N MET A 463 14.65 10.41 15.10
CA MET A 463 15.32 9.41 14.29
C MET A 463 15.65 9.97 12.91
N VAL A 464 16.90 9.82 12.48
CA VAL A 464 17.36 10.21 11.14
C VAL A 464 17.65 8.95 10.34
N PHE A 465 16.83 8.69 9.34
CA PHE A 465 16.96 7.54 8.45
C PHE A 465 17.85 7.84 7.26
N VAL A 466 18.83 6.96 7.04
CA VAL A 466 19.78 7.03 5.93
C VAL A 466 19.87 5.67 5.23
N HIS A 467 20.48 5.61 4.04
CA HIS A 467 20.36 4.44 3.17
C HIS A 467 21.56 3.49 3.22
N THR A 468 22.72 3.92 3.74
CA THR A 468 23.88 3.04 3.89
C THR A 468 24.37 2.98 5.34
N ARG A 469 25.07 1.88 5.69
CA ARG A 469 25.66 1.70 7.04
C ARG A 469 26.67 2.80 7.36
N LYS A 470 27.46 3.24 6.35
CA LYS A 470 28.47 4.30 6.51
C LYS A 470 27.81 5.67 6.71
N ASP A 471 26.67 5.91 6.11
CA ASP A 471 25.95 7.18 6.24
C ASP A 471 25.40 7.39 7.63
N THR A 472 25.16 6.33 8.43
CA THR A 472 24.71 6.51 9.84
C THR A 472 25.76 7.26 10.65
N VAL A 473 27.01 6.83 10.58
CA VAL A 473 28.14 7.47 11.29
C VAL A 473 28.45 8.84 10.68
N LYS A 474 28.54 8.91 9.34
CA LYS A 474 28.82 10.15 8.63
C LYS A 474 27.77 11.24 8.95
N THR A 475 26.49 10.88 8.93
CA THR A 475 25.43 11.84 9.26
C THR A 475 25.53 12.31 10.71
N ALA A 476 25.78 11.39 11.66
CA ALA A 476 26.00 11.77 13.05
C ALA A 476 27.17 12.75 13.21
N GLN A 477 28.30 12.51 12.53
CA GLN A 477 29.46 13.40 12.55
C GLN A 477 29.14 14.75 11.89
N THR A 478 28.44 14.76 10.74
CA THR A 478 28.05 16.00 10.05
C THR A 478 27.12 16.85 10.91
N LEU A 479 26.17 16.23 11.63
CA LEU A 479 25.29 16.94 12.57
C LEU A 479 26.10 17.62 13.69
N LEU A 480 27.11 16.92 14.25
CA LEU A 480 28.00 17.49 15.27
C LEU A 480 28.89 18.61 14.71
N GLU A 481 29.39 18.47 13.48
CA GLU A 481 30.20 19.50 12.82
C GLU A 481 29.40 20.78 12.55
N LEU A 482 28.20 20.66 12.01
CA LEU A 482 27.32 21.80 11.75
C LEU A 482 26.79 22.43 13.04
N GLY A 483 26.63 21.64 14.10
CA GLY A 483 26.11 22.08 15.37
C GLY A 483 27.15 22.66 16.34
N LYS A 484 28.40 22.83 15.94
CA LYS A 484 29.43 23.40 16.82
C LYS A 484 29.14 24.85 17.25
N ASP A 485 28.65 25.64 16.29
CA ASP A 485 28.36 27.05 16.52
C ASP A 485 27.01 27.26 17.25
N ASP A 486 26.11 26.27 17.18
CA ASP A 486 24.76 26.29 17.73
C ASP A 486 24.63 25.58 19.09
N ASP A 487 25.72 25.15 19.69
CA ASP A 487 25.80 24.45 20.98
C ASP A 487 24.99 23.13 21.03
N LEU A 488 24.85 22.45 19.90
CA LEU A 488 24.10 21.21 19.78
C LEU A 488 24.53 20.18 20.81
N HIS A 489 25.82 20.06 21.07
CA HIS A 489 26.36 19.13 22.05
C HIS A 489 25.76 19.33 23.44
N SER A 490 25.75 20.56 23.93
CA SER A 490 25.17 20.90 25.24
C SER A 490 23.69 20.54 25.31
N ILE A 491 22.93 20.85 24.25
CA ILE A 491 21.49 20.55 24.18
C ILE A 491 21.24 19.02 24.21
N LEU A 492 22.06 18.23 23.51
CA LEU A 492 21.89 16.80 23.45
C LEU A 492 22.28 16.08 24.75
N VAL A 493 23.20 16.67 25.52
CA VAL A 493 23.75 16.09 26.77
C VAL A 493 23.00 16.53 28.00
N GLU A 494 22.36 17.70 27.95
CA GLU A 494 21.65 18.27 29.09
C GLU A 494 20.50 17.38 29.59
N GLY A 495 20.48 17.13 30.91
CA GLY A 495 19.40 16.38 31.56
C GLY A 495 19.30 14.90 31.26
N ARG A 496 20.25 14.33 30.51
CA ARG A 496 20.26 12.88 30.23
C ARG A 496 20.82 12.04 31.40
N ASP A 497 20.24 10.90 31.67
CA ASP A 497 20.80 9.89 32.60
C ASP A 497 21.79 8.97 31.86
N ALA A 498 23.01 9.46 31.59
CA ALA A 498 24.05 8.69 30.92
C ALA A 498 24.73 7.70 31.85
N THR A 499 24.82 8.00 33.14
CA THR A 499 25.59 7.21 34.13
C THR A 499 25.06 5.79 34.27
N ARG A 500 23.77 5.61 34.13
CA ARG A 500 23.12 4.30 34.16
C ARG A 500 23.65 3.34 33.10
N PHE A 501 24.09 3.86 31.96
CA PHE A 501 24.48 3.05 30.79
C PHE A 501 25.99 3.07 30.52
N GLU A 502 26.79 3.81 31.26
CA GLU A 502 28.24 3.94 31.03
C GLU A 502 28.96 2.57 31.01
N ARG A 503 28.60 1.66 31.90
CA ARG A 503 29.20 0.31 31.92
C ARG A 503 28.87 -0.50 30.67
N ASP A 504 27.61 -0.45 30.24
CA ASP A 504 27.14 -1.18 29.05
C ASP A 504 27.82 -0.59 27.80
N VAL A 505 27.89 0.73 27.67
CA VAL A 505 28.53 1.43 26.55
C VAL A 505 30.04 1.15 26.53
N THR A 506 30.72 1.20 27.67
CA THR A 506 32.16 0.92 27.75
C THR A 506 32.48 -0.53 27.38
N SER A 507 31.56 -1.47 27.67
CA SER A 507 31.70 -2.88 27.30
C SER A 507 31.47 -3.17 25.81
N SER A 508 30.83 -2.25 25.10
CA SER A 508 30.59 -2.41 23.66
C SER A 508 31.90 -2.42 22.86
N ARG A 509 32.01 -3.32 21.89
CA ARG A 509 33.13 -3.39 20.96
C ARG A 509 33.02 -2.34 19.83
N ASN A 510 31.87 -1.73 19.65
CA ASN A 510 31.66 -0.73 18.60
C ASN A 510 32.22 0.63 19.07
N ARG A 511 33.36 1.02 18.48
CA ARG A 511 34.04 2.27 18.80
C ARG A 511 33.18 3.49 18.45
N GLU A 512 32.52 3.48 17.29
CA GLU A 512 31.70 4.60 16.80
C GLU A 512 30.49 4.86 17.72
N LEU A 513 29.86 3.77 18.22
CA LEU A 513 28.75 3.87 19.18
C LEU A 513 29.22 4.53 20.49
N ARG A 514 30.40 4.19 20.99
CA ARG A 514 30.95 4.79 22.23
C ARG A 514 31.26 6.27 22.06
N GLU A 515 31.96 6.64 20.98
CA GLU A 515 32.31 8.02 20.68
C GLU A 515 31.08 8.91 20.51
N LEU A 516 30.08 8.46 19.74
CA LEU A 516 28.86 9.21 19.48
C LEU A 516 27.92 9.29 20.71
N PHE A 517 27.92 8.28 21.58
CA PHE A 517 27.17 8.30 22.82
C PHE A 517 27.58 9.47 23.74
N GLU A 518 28.86 9.82 23.80
CA GLU A 518 29.36 10.97 24.58
C GLU A 518 28.66 12.27 24.16
N HIS A 519 28.32 12.37 22.88
CA HIS A 519 27.60 13.51 22.29
C HIS A 519 26.08 13.39 22.28
N GLY A 520 25.49 12.34 22.86
CA GLY A 520 24.03 12.14 22.91
C GLY A 520 23.41 11.65 21.59
N ILE A 521 24.23 11.16 20.65
CA ILE A 521 23.79 10.58 19.38
C ILE A 521 24.01 9.06 19.40
N GLY A 522 23.03 8.32 18.91
CA GLY A 522 23.09 6.88 18.68
C GLY A 522 23.18 6.52 17.20
N ILE A 523 23.68 5.33 16.91
CA ILE A 523 23.66 4.74 15.58
C ILE A 523 23.01 3.36 15.60
N HIS A 524 22.31 3.00 14.51
CA HIS A 524 21.70 1.67 14.40
C HIS A 524 21.66 1.20 12.94
N HIS A 525 22.27 0.04 12.66
CA HIS A 525 22.22 -0.60 11.35
C HIS A 525 22.48 -2.10 11.43
N ALA A 526 22.08 -2.87 10.41
CA ALA A 526 22.17 -4.32 10.37
C ALA A 526 23.62 -4.87 10.47
N GLY A 527 24.64 -4.06 10.19
CA GLY A 527 26.05 -4.46 10.32
C GLY A 527 26.62 -4.43 11.74
N MET A 528 25.85 -3.92 12.72
CA MET A 528 26.26 -3.94 14.13
C MET A 528 25.99 -5.34 14.74
N LEU A 529 26.73 -5.68 15.78
CA LEU A 529 26.43 -6.86 16.61
C LEU A 529 25.04 -6.72 17.22
N ARG A 530 24.36 -7.84 17.45
CA ARG A 530 23.01 -7.82 18.04
C ARG A 530 23.00 -7.13 19.42
N SER A 531 24.02 -7.41 20.25
CA SER A 531 24.18 -6.75 21.55
C SER A 531 24.28 -5.25 21.47
N ASP A 532 25.00 -4.73 20.45
CA ASP A 532 25.19 -3.30 20.27
C ASP A 532 23.94 -2.63 19.70
N ARG A 533 23.17 -3.34 18.85
CA ARG A 533 21.85 -2.86 18.40
C ARG A 533 20.87 -2.77 19.55
N ASP A 534 20.74 -3.85 20.34
CA ASP A 534 19.88 -3.90 21.52
C ASP A 534 20.27 -2.81 22.55
N LEU A 535 21.58 -2.52 22.67
CA LEU A 535 22.08 -1.42 23.52
C LEU A 535 21.65 -0.06 22.96
N SER A 536 21.87 0.22 21.68
CA SER A 536 21.48 1.46 21.03
C SER A 536 19.98 1.74 21.15
N GLU A 537 19.14 0.72 20.99
CA GLU A 537 17.71 0.78 21.18
C GLU A 537 17.32 1.14 22.61
N ARG A 538 17.96 0.51 23.61
CA ARG A 538 17.73 0.80 25.04
C ARG A 538 18.17 2.23 25.40
N LEU A 539 19.29 2.70 24.87
CA LEU A 539 19.78 4.05 25.07
C LEU A 539 18.79 5.10 24.54
N PHE A 540 18.27 4.90 23.33
CA PHE A 540 17.29 5.80 22.74
C PHE A 540 15.94 5.74 23.47
N ALA A 541 15.45 4.54 23.79
CA ALA A 541 14.20 4.37 24.53
C ALA A 541 14.22 5.03 25.92
N ALA A 542 15.38 5.02 26.58
CA ALA A 542 15.58 5.64 27.87
C ALA A 542 15.89 7.15 27.81
N GLY A 543 16.01 7.74 26.62
CA GLY A 543 16.38 9.16 26.44
C GLY A 543 17.87 9.45 26.72
N ALA A 544 18.71 8.42 26.86
CA ALA A 544 20.15 8.58 27.03
C ALA A 544 20.84 9.05 25.72
N THR A 545 20.22 8.80 24.59
CA THR A 545 20.50 9.44 23.29
C THR A 545 19.23 10.09 22.77
N ARG A 546 19.31 11.32 22.26
CA ARG A 546 18.18 12.10 21.75
C ARG A 546 18.05 12.02 20.23
N VAL A 547 19.15 11.78 19.53
CA VAL A 547 19.18 11.59 18.07
C VAL A 547 19.69 10.17 17.78
N LEU A 548 18.99 9.45 16.90
CA LEU A 548 19.37 8.13 16.45
C LEU A 548 19.51 8.11 14.93
N CYS A 549 20.74 8.01 14.42
CA CYS A 549 20.99 7.83 12.98
C CYS A 549 20.92 6.34 12.62
N CYS A 550 19.96 5.98 11.76
CA CYS A 550 19.68 4.57 11.49
C CYS A 550 19.39 4.27 10.01
N THR A 551 19.45 3.00 9.66
CA THR A 551 19.04 2.53 8.33
C THR A 551 17.58 2.03 8.37
N ALA A 552 16.92 1.91 7.22
CA ALA A 552 15.54 1.46 7.08
C ALA A 552 15.24 0.13 7.78
N THR A 553 16.26 -0.73 8.00
CA THR A 553 16.11 -1.98 8.74
C THR A 553 15.55 -1.81 10.16
N LEU A 554 15.75 -0.65 10.79
CA LEU A 554 15.15 -0.34 12.09
C LEU A 554 13.62 -0.18 11.97
N ALA A 555 13.15 0.46 10.89
CA ALA A 555 11.72 0.68 10.68
C ALA A 555 10.94 -0.65 10.57
N TRP A 556 11.57 -1.67 10.00
CA TRP A 556 10.96 -2.99 9.80
C TRP A 556 11.15 -3.94 11.00
N GLY A 557 12.26 -3.82 11.73
CA GLY A 557 12.69 -4.86 12.67
C GLY A 557 12.45 -4.57 14.16
N VAL A 558 12.14 -3.34 14.54
CA VAL A 558 12.07 -2.93 15.95
C VAL A 558 10.91 -2.00 16.22
N ASN A 559 10.19 -2.23 17.30
CA ASN A 559 9.14 -1.31 17.75
C ASN A 559 9.71 -0.21 18.65
N LEU A 560 10.46 0.70 18.04
CA LEU A 560 11.08 1.85 18.71
C LEU A 560 10.51 3.14 18.09
N PRO A 561 9.54 3.79 18.71
CA PRO A 561 8.99 5.04 18.20
C PRO A 561 9.79 6.26 18.68
N ALA A 562 9.77 7.33 17.89
CA ALA A 562 10.33 8.64 18.22
C ALA A 562 9.24 9.72 18.09
N TYR A 563 9.46 10.91 18.63
CA TYR A 563 8.58 12.05 18.34
C TYR A 563 8.60 12.39 16.86
N ALA A 564 9.79 12.51 16.29
CA ALA A 564 9.97 12.84 14.90
C ALA A 564 10.88 11.84 14.16
N VAL A 565 10.60 11.64 12.87
CA VAL A 565 11.44 10.89 11.94
C VAL A 565 11.84 11.78 10.76
N ILE A 566 13.08 11.69 10.34
CA ILE A 566 13.63 12.44 9.20
C ILE A 566 14.23 11.43 8.23
N ILE A 567 13.72 11.35 7.01
CA ILE A 567 14.33 10.59 5.92
C ILE A 567 15.29 11.51 5.19
N LYS A 568 16.58 11.25 5.31
CA LYS A 568 17.64 12.05 4.70
C LYS A 568 18.05 11.48 3.35
N GLY A 569 17.45 12.00 2.30
CA GLY A 569 17.62 11.49 0.91
C GLY A 569 16.65 10.36 0.59
N THR A 570 16.47 10.08 -0.69
CA THR A 570 15.58 9.05 -1.19
C THR A 570 16.25 8.14 -2.22
N ASP A 571 17.57 8.20 -2.35
CA ASP A 571 18.35 7.36 -3.26
C ASP A 571 18.88 6.15 -2.54
N VAL A 572 18.47 4.96 -2.95
CA VAL A 572 18.88 3.66 -2.41
C VAL A 572 19.65 2.89 -3.47
N TYR A 573 20.78 2.27 -3.10
CA TYR A 573 21.50 1.40 -4.01
C TYR A 573 20.83 0.02 -4.06
N ASP A 574 20.34 -0.32 -5.24
CA ASP A 574 19.84 -1.65 -5.54
C ASP A 574 20.99 -2.54 -6.05
N ALA A 575 21.30 -3.56 -5.27
CA ALA A 575 22.41 -4.48 -5.59
C ALA A 575 22.08 -5.41 -6.78
N GLU A 576 20.82 -5.72 -7.03
CA GLU A 576 20.39 -6.60 -8.11
C GLU A 576 20.43 -5.87 -9.45
N GLN A 577 19.99 -4.62 -9.47
CA GLN A 577 20.01 -3.77 -10.67
C GLN A 577 21.35 -3.05 -10.85
N GLY A 578 22.22 -3.02 -9.84
CA GLY A 578 23.52 -2.33 -9.87
C GLY A 578 23.42 -0.80 -10.00
N LYS A 579 22.28 -0.20 -9.68
CA LYS A 579 22.02 1.24 -9.83
C LYS A 579 21.37 1.85 -8.59
N MET A 580 21.36 3.19 -8.54
CA MET A 580 20.56 3.93 -7.57
C MET A 580 19.09 3.91 -8.02
N VAL A 581 18.19 3.56 -7.11
CA VAL A 581 16.74 3.56 -7.29
C VAL A 581 16.10 4.45 -6.25
N ASP A 582 14.84 4.84 -6.48
CA ASP A 582 14.08 5.62 -5.53
C ASP A 582 13.65 4.76 -4.33
N LEU A 583 13.66 5.37 -3.14
CA LEU A 583 13.15 4.73 -1.94
C LEU A 583 11.66 4.39 -2.13
N GLY A 584 11.30 3.15 -1.90
CA GLY A 584 9.93 2.67 -2.04
C GLY A 584 8.95 3.43 -1.14
N ILE A 585 7.75 3.69 -1.64
CA ILE A 585 6.71 4.42 -0.89
C ILE A 585 6.36 3.70 0.41
N LEU A 586 6.35 2.39 0.39
CA LEU A 586 6.08 1.59 1.60
C LEU A 586 7.16 1.73 2.66
N ASP A 587 8.43 1.80 2.26
CA ASP A 587 9.52 2.08 3.20
C ASP A 587 9.30 3.44 3.86
N VAL A 588 8.90 4.45 3.06
CA VAL A 588 8.57 5.78 3.59
C VAL A 588 7.42 5.70 4.59
N LEU A 589 6.33 5.01 4.25
CA LEU A 589 5.18 4.86 5.14
C LEU A 589 5.51 4.08 6.41
N GLN A 590 6.36 3.05 6.34
CA GLN A 590 6.84 2.31 7.51
C GLN A 590 7.73 3.17 8.42
N ILE A 591 8.61 3.98 7.83
CA ILE A 591 9.44 4.94 8.56
C ILE A 591 8.54 6.01 9.23
N PHE A 592 7.60 6.58 8.48
CA PHE A 592 6.61 7.53 9.02
C PHE A 592 5.77 6.90 10.12
N GLY A 593 5.56 5.58 10.06
CA GLY A 593 4.91 4.80 11.11
C GLY A 593 5.62 4.86 12.45
N ARG A 594 6.91 5.22 12.51
CA ARG A 594 7.71 5.34 13.73
C ARG A 594 7.58 6.70 14.41
N ALA A 595 7.00 7.70 13.76
CA ALA A 595 6.76 9.01 14.36
C ALA A 595 5.56 8.96 15.33
N GLY A 596 5.71 9.60 16.49
CA GLY A 596 4.71 9.64 17.55
C GLY A 596 4.80 8.46 18.53
N ARG A 597 5.06 8.77 19.80
CA ARG A 597 5.10 7.76 20.89
C ARG A 597 3.74 7.71 21.60
N PRO A 598 2.96 6.62 21.42
CA PRO A 598 1.72 6.46 22.18
C PRO A 598 1.98 6.62 23.68
N GLN A 599 1.12 7.31 24.41
CA GLN A 599 1.18 7.62 25.85
C GLN A 599 2.14 8.76 26.26
N TYR A 600 2.98 9.28 25.36
CA TYR A 600 3.91 10.37 25.66
C TYR A 600 3.63 11.63 24.85
N GLU A 601 3.04 11.49 23.66
CA GLU A 601 2.92 12.57 22.69
C GLU A 601 1.54 12.59 22.04
N ASP A 602 1.03 13.80 21.81
CA ASP A 602 -0.25 14.04 21.14
C ASP A 602 -0.11 14.12 19.61
N VAL A 603 1.12 14.29 19.12
CA VAL A 603 1.46 14.45 17.69
C VAL A 603 2.79 13.80 17.39
N GLY A 604 2.89 13.16 16.24
CA GLY A 604 4.16 12.75 15.63
C GLY A 604 4.47 13.61 14.41
N VAL A 605 5.75 13.82 14.12
CA VAL A 605 6.20 14.61 12.97
C VAL A 605 7.10 13.78 12.07
N SER A 606 6.88 13.88 10.76
CA SER A 606 7.71 13.17 9.78
C SER A 606 8.21 14.10 8.68
N TYR A 607 9.48 13.96 8.35
CA TYR A 607 10.13 14.70 7.27
C TYR A 607 10.67 13.73 6.23
N ILE A 608 10.41 14.02 4.95
CA ILE A 608 11.12 13.41 3.84
C ILE A 608 11.89 14.48 3.09
N CYS A 609 13.22 14.35 3.08
CA CYS A 609 14.12 15.28 2.40
C CYS A 609 14.62 14.61 1.11
N THR A 610 14.25 15.15 -0.03
CA THR A 610 14.58 14.62 -1.36
C THR A 610 15.06 15.75 -2.31
N SER A 611 15.36 15.44 -3.57
CA SER A 611 15.60 16.46 -4.57
C SER A 611 14.29 17.14 -5.01
N SER A 612 14.37 18.42 -5.44
CA SER A 612 13.19 19.14 -5.95
C SER A 612 12.50 18.42 -7.12
N GLU A 613 13.27 17.66 -7.92
CA GLU A 613 12.76 16.89 -9.05
C GLU A 613 11.84 15.72 -8.61
N LYS A 614 12.17 15.08 -7.48
CA LYS A 614 11.43 13.93 -6.93
C LYS A 614 10.33 14.29 -5.94
N LEU A 615 10.32 15.54 -5.47
CA LEU A 615 9.35 16.02 -4.47
C LEU A 615 7.89 15.77 -4.88
N PRO A 616 7.45 16.10 -6.11
CA PRO A 616 6.07 15.84 -6.55
C PRO A 616 5.68 14.37 -6.47
N HIS A 617 6.59 13.47 -6.88
CA HIS A 617 6.36 12.03 -6.83
C HIS A 617 6.04 11.54 -5.42
N TYR A 618 6.82 11.95 -4.40
CA TYR A 618 6.57 11.52 -3.02
C TYR A 618 5.34 12.17 -2.41
N ILE A 619 5.04 13.44 -2.75
CA ILE A 619 3.80 14.08 -2.32
C ILE A 619 2.61 13.31 -2.89
N GLU A 620 2.59 13.06 -4.19
CA GLU A 620 1.51 12.33 -4.85
C GLU A 620 1.35 10.92 -4.28
N ALA A 621 2.43 10.16 -4.23
CA ALA A 621 2.39 8.77 -3.80
C ALA A 621 1.96 8.57 -2.35
N ILE A 622 2.23 9.52 -1.46
CA ILE A 622 1.89 9.41 -0.04
C ILE A 622 0.52 10.02 0.27
N THR A 623 0.14 11.10 -0.42
CA THR A 623 -1.15 11.78 -0.21
C THR A 623 -2.27 11.23 -1.06
N SER A 624 -1.98 10.84 -2.30
CA SER A 624 -2.89 10.16 -3.22
C SER A 624 -2.62 8.67 -3.09
N ALA A 625 -3.45 7.96 -2.36
CA ALA A 625 -3.27 6.53 -2.20
C ALA A 625 -3.29 5.85 -3.59
N HIS A 626 -2.15 5.35 -4.06
CA HIS A 626 -2.09 4.58 -5.29
C HIS A 626 -2.74 3.21 -5.10
N PRO A 627 -3.55 2.73 -6.06
CA PRO A 627 -4.09 1.39 -6.00
C PRO A 627 -2.95 0.36 -6.02
N ILE A 628 -3.13 -0.70 -5.26
CA ILE A 628 -2.21 -1.84 -5.28
C ILE A 628 -2.47 -2.64 -6.55
N GLU A 629 -1.45 -2.77 -7.38
CA GLU A 629 -1.48 -3.61 -8.56
C GLU A 629 -0.74 -4.92 -8.29
N SER A 630 -1.27 -6.00 -8.86
CA SER A 630 -0.64 -7.31 -8.75
C SER A 630 0.66 -7.38 -9.54
N THR A 631 1.71 -7.91 -8.92
CA THR A 631 2.97 -8.26 -9.59
C THR A 631 3.04 -9.73 -10.01
N PHE A 632 1.94 -10.47 -9.87
CA PHE A 632 1.87 -11.91 -10.07
C PHE A 632 2.35 -12.38 -11.44
N LEU A 633 2.09 -11.61 -12.50
CA LEU A 633 2.52 -11.96 -13.85
C LEU A 633 4.04 -12.17 -13.97
N ARG A 634 4.85 -11.48 -13.15
CA ARG A 634 6.31 -11.68 -13.11
C ARG A 634 6.71 -13.03 -12.53
N GLY A 635 5.96 -13.54 -11.55
CA GLY A 635 6.18 -14.83 -10.91
C GLY A 635 5.31 -15.98 -11.45
N LEU A 636 4.46 -15.71 -12.44
CA LEU A 636 3.46 -16.66 -12.94
C LEU A 636 4.06 -17.99 -13.38
N VAL A 637 5.16 -17.97 -14.12
CA VAL A 637 5.78 -19.19 -14.67
C VAL A 637 6.24 -20.11 -13.55
N ASP A 638 6.91 -19.60 -12.54
CA ASP A 638 7.40 -20.37 -11.40
C ASP A 638 6.24 -20.88 -10.52
N ALA A 639 5.24 -20.04 -10.29
CA ALA A 639 4.07 -20.39 -9.51
C ALA A 639 3.25 -21.48 -10.21
N LEU A 640 2.97 -21.33 -11.50
CA LEU A 640 2.21 -22.30 -12.27
C LEU A 640 2.97 -23.62 -12.41
N ASN A 641 4.28 -23.58 -12.66
CA ASN A 641 5.12 -24.78 -12.71
C ASN A 641 5.08 -25.56 -11.39
N ALA A 642 5.07 -24.88 -10.26
CA ALA A 642 4.94 -25.52 -8.96
C ALA A 642 3.58 -26.19 -8.78
N GLU A 643 2.48 -25.58 -9.23
CA GLU A 643 1.14 -26.15 -9.16
C GLU A 643 0.96 -27.35 -10.11
N ILE A 644 1.58 -27.32 -11.29
CA ILE A 644 1.63 -28.45 -12.20
C ILE A 644 2.40 -29.63 -11.56
N ALA A 645 3.55 -29.35 -10.95
CA ALA A 645 4.36 -30.36 -10.26
C ALA A 645 3.64 -30.97 -9.05
N LEU A 646 2.79 -30.20 -8.38
CA LEU A 646 1.92 -30.67 -7.28
C LEU A 646 0.72 -31.50 -7.78
N GLY A 647 0.43 -31.47 -9.09
CA GLY A 647 -0.77 -32.09 -9.66
C GLY A 647 -2.06 -31.31 -9.37
N SER A 648 -1.96 -30.10 -8.84
CA SER A 648 -3.11 -29.22 -8.61
C SER A 648 -3.59 -28.57 -9.91
N VAL A 649 -2.72 -28.42 -10.90
CA VAL A 649 -3.04 -28.01 -12.28
C VAL A 649 -2.65 -29.12 -13.22
N SER A 650 -3.63 -29.76 -13.87
CA SER A 650 -3.45 -30.88 -14.78
C SER A 650 -3.88 -30.58 -16.23
N SER A 651 -4.63 -29.52 -16.43
CA SER A 651 -5.15 -29.07 -17.71
C SER A 651 -5.05 -27.54 -17.86
N LEU A 652 -5.28 -27.03 -19.06
CA LEU A 652 -5.35 -25.59 -19.32
C LEU A 652 -6.51 -24.94 -18.53
N ASP A 653 -7.66 -25.61 -18.49
CA ASP A 653 -8.85 -25.13 -17.76
C ASP A 653 -8.59 -25.06 -16.25
N ASP A 654 -7.86 -26.06 -15.70
CA ASP A 654 -7.41 -25.99 -14.30
C ASP A 654 -6.49 -24.79 -14.05
N GLY A 655 -5.60 -24.48 -15.00
CA GLY A 655 -4.70 -23.34 -14.93
C GLY A 655 -5.46 -22.01 -14.95
N VAL A 656 -6.45 -21.88 -15.82
CA VAL A 656 -7.33 -20.68 -15.87
C VAL A 656 -8.14 -20.56 -14.58
N SER A 657 -8.74 -21.65 -14.09
CA SER A 657 -9.47 -21.65 -12.83
C SER A 657 -8.57 -21.27 -11.65
N TRP A 658 -7.32 -21.74 -11.63
CA TRP A 658 -6.37 -21.41 -10.59
C TRP A 658 -5.99 -19.92 -10.61
N LEU A 659 -5.83 -19.33 -11.79
CA LEU A 659 -5.61 -17.88 -11.94
C LEU A 659 -6.78 -17.06 -11.36
N GLY A 660 -8.00 -17.57 -11.41
CA GLY A 660 -9.19 -16.97 -10.80
C GLY A 660 -9.08 -16.73 -9.30
N PHE A 661 -8.18 -17.42 -8.59
CA PHE A 661 -7.92 -17.20 -7.16
C PHE A 661 -6.81 -16.18 -6.89
N THR A 662 -6.21 -15.59 -7.92
CA THR A 662 -5.14 -14.59 -7.78
C THR A 662 -5.68 -13.17 -7.86
N SER A 663 -4.95 -12.20 -7.33
CA SER A 663 -5.31 -10.78 -7.39
C SER A 663 -5.35 -10.25 -8.83
N VAL A 664 -4.57 -10.83 -9.75
CA VAL A 664 -4.62 -10.55 -11.19
C VAL A 664 -6.03 -10.67 -11.75
N SER A 665 -6.78 -11.69 -11.32
CA SER A 665 -8.16 -11.90 -11.75
C SER A 665 -9.06 -10.71 -11.43
N TYR A 666 -8.88 -10.10 -10.27
CA TYR A 666 -9.70 -8.97 -9.80
C TYR A 666 -9.23 -7.62 -10.31
N THR A 667 -7.93 -7.45 -10.58
CA THR A 667 -7.35 -6.17 -11.00
C THR A 667 -7.22 -6.02 -12.51
N HIS A 668 -7.04 -7.11 -13.25
CA HIS A 668 -6.78 -7.08 -14.69
C HIS A 668 -7.79 -7.84 -15.54
N LEU A 669 -8.45 -8.88 -15.02
CA LEU A 669 -9.39 -9.70 -15.77
C LEU A 669 -10.85 -9.33 -15.54
N THR A 670 -11.15 -8.57 -14.48
CA THR A 670 -12.49 -8.04 -14.18
C THR A 670 -12.68 -6.59 -14.62
N LEU A 671 -11.85 -6.10 -15.56
CA LEU A 671 -12.19 -4.87 -16.27
C LEU A 671 -13.61 -5.03 -16.81
N PRO A 672 -14.50 -4.04 -16.58
CA PRO A 672 -15.88 -4.16 -17.04
C PRO A 672 -15.86 -4.48 -18.52
N THR A 673 -16.54 -5.54 -18.89
CA THR A 673 -16.71 -5.96 -20.29
C THR A 673 -17.40 -4.86 -21.14
N SER A 674 -17.85 -3.77 -20.52
CA SER A 674 -18.30 -2.55 -21.18
C SER A 674 -17.19 -1.75 -21.89
N ASP A 675 -15.91 -1.99 -21.56
CA ASP A 675 -14.78 -1.29 -22.19
C ASP A 675 -14.04 -2.16 -23.23
N LEU A 676 -14.53 -3.39 -23.47
CA LEU A 676 -13.98 -4.34 -24.45
C LEU A 676 -14.97 -4.72 -25.55
N VAL A 677 -16.08 -4.00 -25.70
CA VAL A 677 -17.04 -4.18 -26.81
C VAL A 677 -17.14 -2.89 -27.60
#